data_d60065aba5a7eee5cde57748dd6d0393
#
_entry.id   d60065aba5a7eee5cde57748dd6d0393
#
_cell.length_a   1.000
_cell.length_b   1.000
_cell.length_c   1.000
_cell.angle_alpha   90.00
_cell.angle_beta   90.00
_cell.angle_gamma   90.00
#
_symmetry.space_group_name_H-M   'P 1'
#
loop_
_entity.id
_entity.type
_entity.pdbx_description
1 polymer ?
#
loop_
_entity_poly.entity_id
_entity_poly.type
_entity_poly.pdbx_seq_one_letter_code
_entity_poly.pdbx_strand_id
1 'polypeptide(L)'
;MPLARSLSVTSLSGLDEWDEEFELEDAVLFEIAWEVANKVGGIYTVIQTKARLTAEEWGENYFLVGPYVESNVRTQVELIEPTNPVLKRTIDKMNASGCKVYFGRWLIEGSPYVVLIDVGFTAWSLDRWKSELWDMCAIGVPWFDREANDAVLFGFLTAWLLGEYAAQSEEPPHIVAQFHEWLAGLGLVLCRHRQLPVATIFTTHATLLGRYLCAGNVDFYNNLAQFNVDKEAGDRQIYHRYCLERAAAHCTHVFTTVSQITAIEAEYLLKRKPDIVTPNGLNVKKFSAMHEFQNLHAQSKSRIQEFVRGHFYGNLDFNLDKCLFLFIAGRYEFSNKGADIFLEALARLNYLLRVNHSDVTXXXXXXXXXXXXXXXXXXXXXXXXXXXXXXXXXXXXXXXXXXXXXXXXXXPARTNNFNVETLKGQAVRKQLWDTAQTVKERFGKKLYESLLVGQLPDVSKMLDKEDFTIMKRAIFATQRQCQPPVCTHNMLEDSSDPILNCVRRIGLFNSSADRVKIIFHPEFLSSTSPLLPMDYEEFVRGCHLGVFPSYYEPWGYTPAECTVMGIPSISTNLSGFGCFMEEHIADPSAYGIYILDRRYKGVDESCNQLTSFLFQFCKQSRRQRIIQRNRTERLSDLLDWRYLGRYYIAARHMALAKAFPDTYAYDPHEPASASGFRYPRPASVPPSPALSRHSSPHHSEAEDNDEDERYDEDLEAEKDRVNIRQPYNLPVKGKAVLGADENGEDEASEKN
;
A
#
# COMPACT_ATOMS: atom_id res chain seq x y z
N MET A 1 3.34 15.47 -17.75
CA MET A 1 2.53 14.33 -17.74
C MET A 1 1.30 14.45 -18.61
N PRO A 2 0.66 15.50 -18.57
CA PRO A 2 -0.60 15.61 -19.27
C PRO A 2 -0.56 15.17 -20.72
N LEU A 3 0.48 15.57 -21.44
CA LEU A 3 0.55 15.15 -22.83
C LEU A 3 0.74 13.66 -22.98
N ALA A 4 1.56 13.08 -22.09
CA ALA A 4 1.74 11.65 -22.15
C ALA A 4 0.44 10.92 -21.87
N ARG A 5 -0.39 11.52 -21.04
CA ARG A 5 -1.67 10.93 -20.72
C ARG A 5 -2.67 11.00 -21.86
N SER A 6 -2.43 11.85 -22.82
CA SER A 6 -3.39 11.99 -23.89
C SER A 6 -3.58 10.70 -24.67
N LEU A 7 -2.62 9.78 -24.58
CA LEU A 7 -2.79 8.50 -25.23
C LEU A 7 -3.88 7.67 -24.58
N SER A 8 -4.29 8.03 -23.38
CA SER A 8 -5.36 7.34 -22.69
C SER A 8 -6.71 8.04 -22.87
N VAL A 9 -6.76 9.05 -23.71
CA VAL A 9 -7.97 9.85 -23.85
C VAL A 9 -9.16 9.00 -24.26
N THR A 10 -8.94 8.04 -25.12
CA THR A 10 -10.05 7.21 -25.55
C THR A 10 -10.71 6.51 -24.37
N SER A 11 -9.89 5.96 -23.47
CA SER A 11 -10.45 5.34 -22.28
C SER A 11 -11.12 6.36 -21.39
N LEU A 12 -10.48 7.52 -21.25
CA LEU A 12 -11.06 8.56 -20.41
C LEU A 12 -12.37 9.07 -21.02
N SER A 13 -12.44 9.14 -22.34
CA SER A 13 -13.68 9.52 -22.97
C SER A 13 -14.79 8.52 -22.65
N GLY A 14 -14.45 7.25 -22.64
CA GLY A 14 -15.43 6.26 -22.26
C GLY A 14 -15.90 6.42 -20.84
N LEU A 15 -14.99 6.80 -19.96
CA LEU A 15 -15.37 7.06 -18.60
C LEU A 15 -16.32 8.26 -18.51
N ASP A 16 -15.99 9.31 -19.24
CA ASP A 16 -16.83 10.50 -19.24
C ASP A 16 -18.22 10.19 -19.74
N GLU A 17 -18.30 9.43 -20.83
CA GLU A 17 -19.59 9.05 -21.36
C GLU A 17 -20.39 8.24 -20.35
N TRP A 18 -19.71 7.35 -19.68
CA TRP A 18 -20.40 6.54 -18.70
C TRP A 18 -20.89 7.39 -17.54
N ASP A 19 -20.08 8.36 -17.11
CA ASP A 19 -20.47 9.24 -16.01
C ASP A 19 -21.67 10.09 -16.40
N GLU A 20 -21.75 10.49 -17.65
CA GLU A 20 -22.84 11.33 -18.08
C GLU A 20 -24.18 10.62 -18.08
N GLU A 21 -24.17 9.31 -17.96
CA GLU A 21 -25.42 8.57 -17.85
C GLU A 21 -26.14 8.83 -16.55
N PHE A 22 -25.47 9.42 -15.58
CA PHE A 22 -26.06 9.66 -14.27
C PHE A 22 -26.03 11.13 -13.95
N GLU A 23 -27.20 11.68 -13.79
CA GLU A 23 -27.31 13.11 -13.47
C GLU A 23 -27.26 13.27 -11.97
N LEU A 24 -26.24 13.98 -11.52
CA LEU A 24 -26.02 14.19 -10.10
C LEU A 24 -26.18 15.66 -9.70
N GLU A 25 -26.86 16.43 -10.53
CA GLU A 25 -26.89 17.88 -10.32
C GLU A 25 -27.44 18.26 -8.95
N ASP A 26 -28.46 17.53 -8.49
CA ASP A 26 -29.08 17.85 -7.23
C ASP A 26 -28.58 17.02 -6.07
N ALA A 27 -27.59 16.19 -6.31
CA ALA A 27 -27.08 15.30 -5.26
C ALA A 27 -25.86 15.91 -4.60
N VAL A 28 -25.69 15.56 -3.33
CA VAL A 28 -24.57 16.01 -2.52
C VAL A 28 -23.92 14.78 -1.91
N LEU A 29 -22.59 14.73 -1.93
CA LEU A 29 -21.85 13.62 -1.36
C LEU A 29 -21.10 14.05 -0.11
N PHE A 30 -21.38 13.35 0.98
CA PHE A 30 -20.58 13.46 2.20
C PHE A 30 -19.82 12.17 2.37
N GLU A 31 -18.50 12.29 2.47
CA GLU A 31 -17.66 11.12 2.72
C GLU A 31 -17.08 11.26 4.11
N ILE A 32 -17.43 10.33 4.98
CA ILE A 32 -17.22 10.46 6.41
C ILE A 32 -16.22 9.42 6.87
N ALA A 33 -15.15 9.86 7.47
CA ALA A 33 -14.12 8.97 7.97
C ALA A 33 -13.36 9.61 9.10
N TRP A 34 -12.96 8.78 10.08
CA TRP A 34 -12.15 9.28 11.17
C TRP A 34 -10.79 9.78 10.68
N GLU A 35 -10.35 9.36 9.49
CA GLU A 35 -9.03 9.70 8.99
C GLU A 35 -9.03 10.84 7.98
N VAL A 36 -10.10 11.58 7.88
CA VAL A 36 -10.11 12.78 7.04
C VAL A 36 -9.20 13.83 7.68
N ALA A 37 -8.16 14.23 6.96
CA ALA A 37 -7.14 15.15 7.46
C ALA A 37 -6.58 14.70 8.81
N ASN A 38 -6.52 13.40 9.03
CA ASN A 38 -6.12 12.82 10.31
C ASN A 38 -5.45 11.48 10.03
N LYS A 39 -4.14 11.51 9.88
CA LYS A 39 -3.42 10.30 9.44
C LYS A 39 -3.25 9.35 10.61
N VAL A 40 -4.05 8.30 10.63
CA VAL A 40 -3.99 7.27 11.64
C VAL A 40 -3.64 5.92 11.02
N GLY A 41 -4.21 5.61 9.85
CA GLY A 41 -4.00 4.34 9.19
C GLY A 41 -4.11 4.46 7.69
N GLY A 42 -4.43 3.35 7.04
CA GLY A 42 -4.44 3.29 5.60
C GLY A 42 -5.63 3.96 4.92
N ILE A 43 -6.69 4.22 5.66
CA ILE A 43 -7.86 4.87 5.07
C ILE A 43 -7.50 6.29 4.65
N TYR A 44 -6.61 6.94 5.39
CA TYR A 44 -6.11 8.25 5.02
C TYR A 44 -5.60 8.27 3.58
N THR A 45 -4.81 7.27 3.21
CA THR A 45 -4.26 7.20 1.87
C THR A 45 -5.35 6.99 0.82
N VAL A 46 -6.32 6.14 1.12
CA VAL A 46 -7.41 5.91 0.19
C VAL A 46 -8.15 7.21 -0.09
N ILE A 47 -8.54 7.90 0.97
CA ILE A 47 -9.35 9.12 0.82
C ILE A 47 -8.52 10.22 0.18
N GLN A 48 -7.28 10.37 0.62
CA GLN A 48 -6.43 11.45 0.11
C GLN A 48 -6.16 11.30 -1.38
N THR A 49 -5.82 10.10 -1.80
CA THR A 49 -5.45 9.91 -3.21
C THR A 49 -6.66 9.89 -4.12
N LYS A 50 -7.83 9.56 -3.60
CA LYS A 50 -9.06 9.53 -4.39
C LYS A 50 -9.71 10.92 -4.48
N ALA A 51 -9.32 11.84 -3.62
CA ALA A 51 -10.06 13.09 -3.44
C ALA A 51 -10.11 13.93 -4.71
N ARG A 52 -9.01 13.99 -5.46
CA ARG A 52 -9.01 14.82 -6.66
C ARG A 52 -10.06 14.35 -7.67
N LEU A 53 -10.13 13.07 -7.90
CA LEU A 53 -11.09 12.53 -8.85
C LEU A 53 -12.51 12.75 -8.38
N THR A 54 -12.75 12.52 -7.09
CA THR A 54 -14.08 12.71 -6.54
C THR A 54 -14.49 14.18 -6.61
N ALA A 55 -13.56 15.09 -6.31
CA ALA A 55 -13.85 16.52 -6.38
C ALA A 55 -14.15 16.95 -7.81
N GLU A 56 -13.45 16.39 -8.78
CA GLU A 56 -13.74 16.70 -10.18
C GLU A 56 -15.13 16.21 -10.57
N GLU A 57 -15.51 15.05 -10.05
CA GLU A 57 -16.79 14.46 -10.39
C GLU A 57 -17.96 15.19 -9.76
N TRP A 58 -17.83 15.56 -8.48
CA TRP A 58 -18.94 16.14 -7.73
C TRP A 58 -18.88 17.66 -7.61
N GLY A 59 -17.77 18.26 -7.94
CA GLY A 59 -17.63 19.71 -7.90
C GLY A 59 -17.82 20.27 -6.53
N GLU A 60 -18.69 21.28 -6.42
CA GLU A 60 -18.93 21.96 -5.15
C GLU A 60 -19.81 21.15 -4.20
N ASN A 61 -20.32 20.02 -4.63
CA ASN A 61 -21.23 19.21 -3.82
C ASN A 61 -20.55 18.01 -3.17
N TYR A 62 -19.27 18.12 -2.89
CA TYR A 62 -18.50 17.05 -2.26
C TYR A 62 -17.87 17.57 -0.99
N PHE A 63 -18.18 16.92 0.12
CA PHE A 63 -17.68 17.31 1.44
C PHE A 63 -17.14 16.09 2.17
N LEU A 64 -15.90 16.20 2.64
CA LEU A 64 -15.32 15.20 3.51
C LEU A 64 -15.57 15.61 4.95
N VAL A 65 -15.95 14.65 5.79
CA VAL A 65 -16.28 14.92 7.18
C VAL A 65 -15.36 14.11 8.06
N GLY A 66 -14.70 14.79 9.00
CA GLY A 66 -13.79 14.13 9.92
C GLY A 66 -13.66 14.86 11.23
N PRO A 67 -12.79 14.37 12.11
CA PRO A 67 -12.56 15.03 13.39
C PRO A 67 -11.65 16.23 13.23
N TYR A 68 -11.90 17.24 14.06
CA TYR A 68 -11.02 18.40 14.11
C TYR A 68 -9.86 18.09 15.06
N VAL A 69 -8.66 18.00 14.52
CA VAL A 69 -7.45 17.81 15.30
C VAL A 69 -6.56 19.02 15.03
N GLU A 70 -6.37 19.86 16.03
CA GLU A 70 -5.76 21.17 15.81
C GLU A 70 -4.37 21.07 15.17
N SER A 71 -3.55 20.12 15.61
CA SER A 71 -2.21 20.00 15.06
C SER A 71 -2.24 19.64 13.58
N ASN A 72 -3.19 18.82 13.17
CA ASN A 72 -3.32 18.45 11.77
C ASN A 72 -3.86 19.60 10.94
N VAL A 73 -4.83 20.33 11.50
CA VAL A 73 -5.44 21.43 10.76
C VAL A 73 -4.44 22.52 10.46
N ARG A 74 -3.56 22.81 11.42
CA ARG A 74 -2.55 23.85 11.23
C ARG A 74 -1.68 23.62 9.99
N THR A 75 -1.40 22.38 9.68
CA THR A 75 -0.49 22.06 8.59
C THR A 75 -1.18 21.55 7.34
N GLN A 76 -2.43 21.09 7.44
CA GLN A 76 -3.05 20.39 6.31
C GLN A 76 -4.31 21.06 5.80
N VAL A 77 -4.89 21.99 6.53
CA VAL A 77 -6.21 22.52 6.17
C VAL A 77 -6.18 24.04 6.20
N GLU A 78 -6.77 24.64 5.18
CA GLU A 78 -7.01 26.08 5.16
C GLU A 78 -8.46 26.33 5.54
N LEU A 79 -8.67 26.92 6.71
CA LEU A 79 -10.02 27.19 7.17
C LEU A 79 -10.61 28.36 6.38
N ILE A 80 -11.81 28.17 5.86
CA ILE A 80 -12.51 29.20 5.08
C ILE A 80 -13.98 29.20 5.46
N GLU A 81 -14.71 30.16 4.93
CA GLU A 81 -16.15 30.20 5.11
C GLU A 81 -16.83 29.30 4.07
N PRO A 82 -17.85 28.55 4.44
CA PRO A 82 -18.54 27.72 3.48
C PRO A 82 -19.19 28.55 2.38
N THR A 83 -19.01 28.12 1.14
CA THR A 83 -19.69 28.77 0.02
C THR A 83 -21.10 28.21 -0.19
N ASN A 84 -21.34 27.00 0.27
CA ASN A 84 -22.67 26.38 0.17
C ASN A 84 -23.55 26.97 1.27
N PRO A 85 -24.64 27.67 0.90
CA PRO A 85 -25.43 28.34 1.92
C PRO A 85 -26.14 27.37 2.88
N VAL A 86 -26.54 26.21 2.40
CA VAL A 86 -27.18 25.23 3.28
C VAL A 86 -26.16 24.72 4.31
N LEU A 87 -24.94 24.44 3.86
CA LEU A 87 -23.91 23.97 4.78
C LEU A 87 -23.51 25.05 5.76
N LYS A 88 -23.49 26.31 5.32
CA LYS A 88 -23.18 27.39 6.24
C LYS A 88 -24.24 27.50 7.33
N ARG A 89 -25.52 27.42 6.96
CA ARG A 89 -26.57 27.45 7.94
C ARG A 89 -26.48 26.25 8.89
N THR A 90 -26.14 25.09 8.34
CA THR A 90 -26.01 23.89 9.14
C THR A 90 -24.90 24.03 10.18
N ILE A 91 -23.76 24.52 9.75
CA ILE A 91 -22.62 24.68 10.66
C ILE A 91 -22.93 25.76 11.71
N ASP A 92 -23.53 26.86 11.28
CA ASP A 92 -23.87 27.90 12.22
C ASP A 92 -24.86 27.41 13.28
N LYS A 93 -25.85 26.62 12.85
CA LYS A 93 -26.84 26.11 13.79
C LYS A 93 -26.19 25.14 14.78
N MET A 94 -25.33 24.24 14.29
CA MET A 94 -24.67 23.33 15.19
C MET A 94 -23.76 24.05 16.18
N ASN A 95 -23.05 25.06 15.71
CA ASN A 95 -22.16 25.82 16.59
C ASN A 95 -22.96 26.59 17.63
N ALA A 96 -24.13 27.10 17.25
CA ALA A 96 -25.01 27.79 18.21
C ALA A 96 -25.60 26.81 19.22
N SER A 97 -25.63 25.54 18.91
CA SER A 97 -26.19 24.51 19.77
C SER A 97 -25.17 23.76 20.62
N GLY A 98 -23.97 24.25 20.70
CA GLY A 98 -22.98 23.68 21.59
C GLY A 98 -21.91 22.83 20.93
N CYS A 99 -21.83 22.86 19.60
CA CYS A 99 -20.78 22.14 18.88
C CYS A 99 -19.66 23.10 18.47
N LYS A 100 -18.58 22.52 18.00
CA LYS A 100 -17.53 23.27 17.30
C LYS A 100 -17.28 22.57 15.98
N VAL A 101 -17.78 23.15 14.91
CA VAL A 101 -17.65 22.60 13.56
C VAL A 101 -16.93 23.62 12.69
N TYR A 102 -15.90 23.16 12.01
CA TYR A 102 -15.05 23.99 11.18
C TYR A 102 -15.17 23.58 9.73
N PHE A 103 -14.92 24.52 8.84
CA PHE A 103 -14.97 24.25 7.40
C PHE A 103 -13.70 24.75 6.75
N GLY A 104 -13.21 23.99 5.76
CA GLY A 104 -12.01 24.42 5.08
C GLY A 104 -11.74 23.61 3.84
N ARG A 105 -10.56 23.85 3.30
CA ARG A 105 -10.04 23.08 2.20
C ARG A 105 -8.87 22.26 2.68
N TRP A 106 -8.87 21.00 2.32
CA TRP A 106 -7.75 20.10 2.63
C TRP A 106 -6.67 20.37 1.59
N LEU A 107 -5.45 20.65 2.04
CA LEU A 107 -4.35 21.06 1.17
C LEU A 107 -3.69 19.85 0.54
N ILE A 108 -4.47 19.13 -0.23
CA ILE A 108 -4.01 17.98 -0.99
C ILE A 108 -4.47 18.18 -2.43
N GLU A 109 -4.08 17.25 -3.29
CA GLU A 109 -4.49 17.31 -4.69
C GLU A 109 -6.01 17.29 -4.77
N GLY A 110 -6.57 18.22 -5.53
CA GLY A 110 -8.01 18.37 -5.64
C GLY A 110 -8.62 19.38 -4.69
N SER A 111 -7.90 19.74 -3.65
CA SER A 111 -8.32 20.72 -2.65
C SER A 111 -9.79 20.53 -2.23
N PRO A 112 -10.15 19.32 -1.76
CA PRO A 112 -11.55 19.07 -1.43
C PRO A 112 -11.97 19.83 -0.17
N TYR A 113 -13.25 20.12 -0.10
CA TYR A 113 -13.81 20.71 1.11
C TYR A 113 -13.86 19.72 2.24
N VAL A 114 -13.57 20.18 3.45
CA VAL A 114 -13.68 19.36 4.64
C VAL A 114 -14.54 20.05 5.69
N VAL A 115 -15.32 19.25 6.37
CA VAL A 115 -16.08 19.66 7.55
C VAL A 115 -15.48 18.93 8.73
N LEU A 116 -14.88 19.66 9.64
CA LEU A 116 -14.15 19.07 10.74
C LEU A 116 -14.86 19.38 12.06
N ILE A 117 -15.15 18.34 12.83
CA ILE A 117 -15.94 18.46 14.03
C ILE A 117 -15.04 18.19 15.23
N ASP A 118 -15.04 19.12 16.17
CA ASP A 118 -14.28 18.95 17.41
C ASP A 118 -15.05 17.98 18.30
N VAL A 119 -14.70 16.71 18.20
CA VAL A 119 -15.46 15.65 18.84
C VAL A 119 -15.41 15.80 20.37
N GLY A 120 -14.24 16.10 20.90
CA GLY A 120 -14.10 16.22 22.34
C GLY A 120 -14.85 17.38 22.95
N PHE A 121 -15.18 18.39 22.16
CA PHE A 121 -15.90 19.54 22.67
C PHE A 121 -17.30 19.18 23.15
N THR A 122 -17.89 18.13 22.63
CA THR A 122 -19.21 17.67 23.01
C THR A 122 -19.19 16.50 23.97
N ALA A 123 -18.10 16.30 24.66
CA ALA A 123 -18.00 15.19 25.60
C ALA A 123 -19.06 15.26 26.71
N TRP A 124 -19.59 16.44 26.95
CA TRP A 124 -20.67 16.59 27.94
C TRP A 124 -21.94 15.84 27.55
N SER A 125 -22.10 15.51 26.30
CA SER A 125 -23.25 14.75 25.81
C SER A 125 -23.03 13.25 25.81
N LEU A 126 -21.84 12.79 26.14
CA LEU A 126 -21.48 11.38 25.91
C LEU A 126 -22.39 10.42 26.66
N ASP A 127 -22.64 10.69 27.94
CA ASP A 127 -23.48 9.78 28.72
C ASP A 127 -24.89 9.70 28.17
N ARG A 128 -25.45 10.84 27.78
CA ARG A 128 -26.78 10.87 27.21
C ARG A 128 -26.82 10.11 25.89
N TRP A 129 -25.82 10.30 25.04
CA TRP A 129 -25.79 9.62 23.76
C TRP A 129 -25.54 8.13 23.95
N LYS A 130 -24.74 7.74 24.92
CA LYS A 130 -24.57 6.30 25.20
C LYS A 130 -25.86 5.66 25.68
N SER A 131 -26.61 6.38 26.47
CA SER A 131 -27.93 5.91 26.93
C SER A 131 -28.89 5.75 25.76
N GLU A 132 -28.87 6.72 24.86
CA GLU A 132 -29.70 6.65 23.68
C GLU A 132 -29.32 5.47 22.79
N LEU A 133 -28.01 5.22 22.67
CA LEU A 133 -27.53 4.09 21.89
C LEU A 133 -28.01 2.79 22.51
N TRP A 134 -27.95 2.68 23.83
CA TRP A 134 -28.43 1.49 24.48
C TRP A 134 -29.91 1.27 24.25
N ASP A 135 -30.68 2.34 24.34
CA ASP A 135 -32.13 2.23 24.12
C ASP A 135 -32.44 1.84 22.69
N MET A 136 -31.64 2.32 21.73
CA MET A 136 -31.89 2.09 20.32
C MET A 136 -31.42 0.73 19.85
N CYS A 137 -30.22 0.32 20.26
CA CYS A 137 -29.56 -0.86 19.72
C CYS A 137 -29.12 -1.87 20.76
N ALA A 138 -29.25 -1.56 22.04
CA ALA A 138 -28.71 -2.38 23.12
C ALA A 138 -27.21 -2.58 23.00
N ILE A 139 -26.52 -1.57 22.49
CA ILE A 139 -25.05 -1.59 22.45
C ILE A 139 -24.53 -0.76 23.62
N GLY A 140 -23.79 -1.41 24.53
CA GLY A 140 -23.21 -0.74 25.66
C GLY A 140 -21.72 -0.52 25.46
N VAL A 141 -21.29 0.73 25.53
CA VAL A 141 -19.91 1.10 25.31
C VAL A 141 -19.22 1.33 26.67
N PRO A 142 -18.19 0.57 27.02
CA PRO A 142 -17.56 0.74 28.32
C PRO A 142 -16.90 2.11 28.45
N TRP A 143 -16.94 2.65 29.66
CA TRP A 143 -16.41 3.99 29.89
C TRP A 143 -14.91 4.10 29.62
N PHE A 144 -14.19 2.99 29.76
CA PHE A 144 -12.73 3.03 29.60
C PHE A 144 -12.27 2.90 28.16
N ASP A 145 -13.17 2.62 27.22
CA ASP A 145 -12.79 2.49 25.82
C ASP A 145 -12.90 3.86 25.15
N ARG A 146 -11.81 4.60 25.18
CA ARG A 146 -11.81 5.95 24.65
C ARG A 146 -12.11 6.00 23.17
N GLU A 147 -11.56 5.07 22.42
CA GLU A 147 -11.77 5.05 20.98
C GLU A 147 -13.23 4.81 20.65
N ALA A 148 -13.86 3.90 21.38
CA ALA A 148 -15.28 3.65 21.18
C ALA A 148 -16.11 4.85 21.64
N ASN A 149 -15.70 5.53 22.72
CA ASN A 149 -16.38 6.75 23.13
C ASN A 149 -16.30 7.80 22.05
N ASP A 150 -15.13 7.95 21.43
CA ASP A 150 -14.99 8.87 20.31
C ASP A 150 -15.88 8.46 19.13
N ALA A 151 -16.02 7.17 18.91
CA ALA A 151 -16.89 6.68 17.84
C ALA A 151 -18.36 7.05 18.13
N VAL A 152 -18.77 6.98 19.39
CA VAL A 152 -20.12 7.37 19.76
C VAL A 152 -20.32 8.86 19.50
N LEU A 153 -19.39 9.68 19.98
CA LEU A 153 -19.49 11.12 19.76
C LEU A 153 -19.50 11.46 18.28
N PHE A 154 -18.57 10.89 17.54
CA PHE A 154 -18.45 11.16 16.12
C PHE A 154 -19.72 10.72 15.37
N GLY A 155 -20.27 9.57 15.76
CA GLY A 155 -21.49 9.10 15.11
C GLY A 155 -22.67 10.02 15.34
N PHE A 156 -22.88 10.45 16.55
CA PHE A 156 -23.99 11.36 16.84
C PHE A 156 -23.78 12.71 16.17
N LEU A 157 -22.55 13.20 16.15
CA LEU A 157 -22.26 14.48 15.54
C LEU A 157 -22.42 14.43 14.02
N THR A 158 -21.99 13.37 13.38
CA THR A 158 -22.14 13.28 11.93
C THR A 158 -23.60 13.08 11.53
N ALA A 159 -24.35 12.31 12.30
CA ALA A 159 -25.78 12.19 12.04
C ALA A 159 -26.48 13.51 12.23
N TRP A 160 -26.10 14.26 13.26
CA TRP A 160 -26.64 15.60 13.49
C TRP A 160 -26.35 16.50 12.29
N LEU A 161 -25.10 16.47 11.80
CA LEU A 161 -24.73 17.27 10.64
C LEU A 161 -25.59 16.95 9.43
N LEU A 162 -25.78 15.66 9.15
CA LEU A 162 -26.57 15.27 7.98
C LEU A 162 -28.04 15.61 8.15
N GLY A 163 -28.57 15.37 9.33
CA GLY A 163 -29.96 15.72 9.58
C GLY A 163 -30.21 17.23 9.53
N GLU A 164 -29.28 18.01 10.06
CA GLU A 164 -29.41 19.45 10.02
C GLU A 164 -29.28 19.97 8.59
N TYR A 165 -28.37 19.38 7.81
CA TYR A 165 -28.22 19.78 6.42
C TYR A 165 -29.51 19.52 5.66
N ALA A 166 -30.14 18.39 5.88
CA ALA A 166 -31.44 18.12 5.25
C ALA A 166 -32.51 19.09 5.70
N ALA A 167 -32.50 19.40 6.99
CA ALA A 167 -33.53 20.33 7.53
C ALA A 167 -33.34 21.75 7.05
N GLN A 168 -32.08 22.17 6.80
CA GLN A 168 -31.80 23.53 6.36
C GLN A 168 -32.03 23.72 4.86
N SER A 169 -32.20 22.63 4.12
CA SER A 169 -32.40 22.71 2.68
C SER A 169 -33.83 23.11 2.38
N GLU A 170 -34.00 24.03 1.44
CA GLU A 170 -35.32 24.46 1.06
C GLU A 170 -36.05 23.37 0.28
N GLU A 171 -35.34 22.69 -0.59
CA GLU A 171 -35.85 21.51 -1.25
C GLU A 171 -35.05 20.33 -0.76
N PRO A 172 -35.70 19.18 -0.49
CA PRO A 172 -34.95 18.05 0.04
C PRO A 172 -33.80 17.63 -0.91
N PRO A 173 -32.60 17.70 -0.44
CA PRO A 173 -31.48 17.27 -1.29
C PRO A 173 -31.39 15.76 -1.35
N HIS A 174 -30.74 15.27 -2.39
CA HIS A 174 -30.42 13.85 -2.44
C HIS A 174 -29.02 13.70 -1.88
N ILE A 175 -28.95 13.32 -0.64
CA ILE A 175 -27.68 13.22 0.06
C ILE A 175 -27.17 11.79 -0.05
N VAL A 176 -25.93 11.65 -0.51
CA VAL A 176 -25.21 10.37 -0.43
C VAL A 176 -24.18 10.51 0.67
N ALA A 177 -24.20 9.60 1.62
CA ALA A 177 -23.24 9.63 2.72
C ALA A 177 -22.52 8.30 2.76
N GLN A 178 -21.22 8.35 2.56
CA GLN A 178 -20.37 7.17 2.60
C GLN A 178 -19.57 7.18 3.89
N PHE A 179 -19.74 6.13 4.69
CA PHE A 179 -19.08 6.03 6.00
C PHE A 179 -18.02 4.96 5.93
N HIS A 180 -16.82 5.30 6.39
CA HIS A 180 -15.68 4.38 6.35
C HIS A 180 -15.42 3.81 7.73
N GLU A 181 -15.49 2.49 7.83
CA GLU A 181 -15.06 1.74 8.99
C GLU A 181 -15.95 1.92 10.21
N TRP A 182 -15.67 1.11 11.23
CA TRP A 182 -16.53 1.08 12.41
C TRP A 182 -16.53 2.40 13.18
N LEU A 183 -15.41 3.14 13.12
CA LEU A 183 -15.35 4.42 13.83
C LEU A 183 -16.37 5.43 13.32
N ALA A 184 -16.75 5.32 12.06
CA ALA A 184 -17.77 6.21 11.49
C ALA A 184 -19.15 5.55 11.40
N GLY A 185 -19.23 4.27 11.74
CA GLY A 185 -20.44 3.50 11.44
C GLY A 185 -21.67 3.90 12.20
N LEU A 186 -21.53 4.41 13.42
CA LEU A 186 -22.70 4.76 14.20
C LEU A 186 -23.48 5.91 13.55
N GLY A 187 -22.78 6.84 12.90
CA GLY A 187 -23.48 7.90 12.20
C GLY A 187 -24.43 7.36 11.15
N LEU A 188 -23.99 6.32 10.44
CA LEU A 188 -24.87 5.68 9.46
C LEU A 188 -26.08 5.04 10.12
N VAL A 189 -25.87 4.33 11.21
CA VAL A 189 -26.95 3.66 11.92
C VAL A 189 -28.00 4.70 12.38
N LEU A 190 -27.52 5.83 12.89
CA LEU A 190 -28.43 6.88 13.34
C LEU A 190 -29.19 7.50 12.17
N CYS A 191 -28.54 7.68 11.03
CA CYS A 191 -29.25 8.21 9.86
C CYS A 191 -30.37 7.28 9.45
N ARG A 192 -30.12 5.99 9.48
CA ARG A 192 -31.16 5.03 9.12
C ARG A 192 -32.26 4.95 10.17
N HIS A 193 -31.87 4.94 11.44
CA HIS A 193 -32.84 4.88 12.51
C HIS A 193 -33.77 6.09 12.52
N ARG A 194 -33.20 7.28 12.29
CA ARG A 194 -33.97 8.52 12.28
C ARG A 194 -34.66 8.75 10.94
N GLN A 195 -34.48 7.84 9.99
CA GLN A 195 -35.11 7.91 8.67
C GLN A 195 -34.79 9.21 7.96
N LEU A 196 -33.54 9.64 8.04
CA LEU A 196 -33.09 10.81 7.33
C LEU A 196 -33.06 10.53 5.81
N PRO A 197 -33.28 11.56 4.99
CA PRO A 197 -33.27 11.37 3.54
C PRO A 197 -31.85 11.28 3.02
N VAL A 198 -31.17 10.19 3.33
CA VAL A 198 -29.76 10.00 3.03
C VAL A 198 -29.58 8.62 2.45
N ALA A 199 -28.93 8.56 1.28
CA ALA A 199 -28.51 7.30 0.70
C ALA A 199 -27.19 6.91 1.33
N THR A 200 -27.15 5.76 1.99
CA THR A 200 -26.00 5.41 2.81
C THR A 200 -25.16 4.34 2.15
N ILE A 201 -23.85 4.46 2.31
CA ILE A 201 -22.87 3.47 1.91
C ILE A 201 -21.95 3.23 3.10
N PHE A 202 -21.75 1.96 3.44
CA PHE A 202 -20.79 1.61 4.47
C PHE A 202 -19.63 0.85 3.82
N THR A 203 -18.43 1.35 4.00
CA THR A 203 -17.23 0.73 3.43
C THR A 203 -16.35 0.24 4.57
N THR A 204 -16.12 -1.07 4.62
CA THR A 204 -15.16 -1.61 5.55
C THR A 204 -13.88 -1.94 4.79
N HIS A 205 -12.76 -1.50 5.34
CA HIS A 205 -11.45 -1.75 4.72
C HIS A 205 -10.81 -3.01 5.26
N ALA A 206 -11.24 -3.45 6.40
CA ALA A 206 -10.93 -4.74 7.00
C ALA A 206 -11.84 -4.86 8.19
N THR A 207 -12.42 -6.03 8.42
CA THR A 207 -13.29 -6.17 9.59
C THR A 207 -12.46 -6.07 10.86
N LEU A 208 -13.03 -5.45 11.87
CA LEU A 208 -12.31 -5.30 13.12
C LEU A 208 -12.01 -6.66 13.75
N LEU A 209 -13.00 -7.54 13.77
CA LEU A 209 -12.80 -8.87 14.35
C LEU A 209 -11.75 -9.65 13.58
N GLY A 210 -11.76 -9.53 12.24
CA GLY A 210 -10.74 -10.21 11.43
C GLY A 210 -9.34 -9.74 11.75
N ARG A 211 -9.18 -8.44 11.94
CA ARG A 211 -7.88 -7.91 12.33
C ARG A 211 -7.41 -8.49 13.67
N TYR A 212 -8.31 -8.57 14.62
CA TYR A 212 -7.96 -9.09 15.93
C TYR A 212 -7.66 -10.58 15.91
N LEU A 213 -8.43 -11.34 15.15
CA LEU A 213 -8.19 -12.77 15.06
C LEU A 213 -6.84 -13.06 14.42
N CYS A 214 -6.54 -12.36 13.34
CA CYS A 214 -5.26 -12.58 12.65
C CYS A 214 -4.08 -12.07 13.46
N ALA A 215 -4.27 -11.00 14.21
CA ALA A 215 -3.21 -10.55 15.11
C ALA A 215 -2.91 -11.58 16.20
N GLY A 216 -3.90 -12.39 16.54
CA GLY A 216 -3.70 -13.46 17.51
C GLY A 216 -3.21 -14.76 16.91
N ASN A 217 -2.78 -14.74 15.66
CA ASN A 217 -2.25 -15.91 14.96
C ASN A 217 -3.23 -17.06 14.88
N VAL A 218 -4.49 -16.73 14.73
CA VAL A 218 -5.54 -17.73 14.57
C VAL A 218 -5.55 -18.20 13.12
N ASP A 219 -5.82 -19.49 12.90
CA ASP A 219 -6.03 -20.03 11.55
C ASP A 219 -7.34 -19.44 11.06
N PHE A 220 -7.28 -18.40 10.28
CA PHE A 220 -8.42 -17.53 10.04
C PHE A 220 -9.28 -17.97 8.87
N TYR A 221 -8.69 -18.00 7.67
CA TYR A 221 -9.52 -18.17 6.48
C TYR A 221 -10.08 -19.58 6.33
N ASN A 222 -9.42 -20.58 6.89
CA ASN A 222 -9.93 -21.94 6.85
C ASN A 222 -11.03 -22.18 7.87
N ASN A 223 -11.21 -21.30 8.82
CA ASN A 223 -12.16 -21.47 9.91
C ASN A 223 -13.23 -20.38 9.96
N LEU A 224 -13.37 -19.61 8.86
CA LEU A 224 -14.31 -18.49 8.88
C LEU A 224 -15.73 -18.93 9.26
N ALA A 225 -16.18 -20.04 8.74
CA ALA A 225 -17.55 -20.48 8.99
C ALA A 225 -17.75 -21.02 10.41
N GLN A 226 -16.66 -21.37 11.09
CA GLN A 226 -16.75 -21.99 12.40
C GLN A 226 -16.66 -21.02 13.55
N PHE A 227 -16.29 -19.76 13.30
CA PHE A 227 -16.14 -18.82 14.40
C PHE A 227 -17.48 -18.45 15.01
N ASN A 228 -17.56 -18.50 16.33
CA ASN A 228 -18.66 -17.89 17.05
C ASN A 228 -18.29 -16.42 17.24
N VAL A 229 -18.81 -15.57 16.38
CA VAL A 229 -18.34 -14.20 16.32
C VAL A 229 -18.60 -13.43 17.62
N ASP A 230 -19.74 -13.71 18.26
CA ASP A 230 -20.03 -13.03 19.53
C ASP A 230 -19.03 -13.42 20.61
N LYS A 231 -18.71 -14.73 20.69
CA LYS A 231 -17.75 -15.18 21.67
C LYS A 231 -16.35 -14.65 21.38
N GLU A 232 -15.93 -14.68 20.11
CA GLU A 232 -14.60 -14.21 19.77
C GLU A 232 -14.45 -12.73 20.06
N ALA A 233 -15.47 -11.94 19.72
CA ALA A 233 -15.42 -10.51 20.01
C ALA A 233 -15.45 -10.25 21.52
N GLY A 234 -16.24 -11.03 22.25
CA GLY A 234 -16.32 -10.88 23.70
C GLY A 234 -15.03 -11.24 24.40
N ASP A 235 -14.39 -12.32 23.97
CA ASP A 235 -13.14 -12.74 24.56
C ASP A 235 -12.04 -11.68 24.38
N ARG A 236 -12.12 -10.92 23.31
CA ARG A 236 -11.13 -9.88 23.02
C ARG A 236 -11.56 -8.52 23.52
N GLN A 237 -12.72 -8.47 24.20
CA GLN A 237 -13.24 -7.24 24.78
C GLN A 237 -13.54 -6.17 23.77
N ILE A 238 -13.94 -6.57 22.57
CA ILE A 238 -14.32 -5.64 21.52
C ILE A 238 -15.74 -5.91 21.01
N TYR A 239 -16.56 -6.55 21.85
CA TYR A 239 -17.91 -6.88 21.39
C TYR A 239 -18.71 -5.62 21.02
N HIS A 240 -18.57 -4.55 21.81
CA HIS A 240 -19.29 -3.32 21.52
C HIS A 240 -18.81 -2.71 20.20
N ARG A 241 -17.51 -2.74 19.94
CA ARG A 241 -17.01 -2.24 18.66
C ARG A 241 -17.51 -3.09 17.51
N TYR A 242 -17.49 -4.40 17.70
CA TYR A 242 -18.00 -5.33 16.71
C TYR A 242 -19.45 -5.05 16.41
N CYS A 243 -20.26 -4.79 17.43
CA CYS A 243 -21.67 -4.50 17.25
C CYS A 243 -21.88 -3.22 16.46
N LEU A 244 -21.06 -2.20 16.71
CA LEU A 244 -21.18 -0.96 15.95
C LEU A 244 -20.90 -1.21 14.47
N GLU A 245 -19.87 -1.98 14.15
CA GLU A 245 -19.55 -2.27 12.77
C GLU A 245 -20.63 -3.11 12.12
N ARG A 246 -21.11 -4.13 12.83
CA ARG A 246 -22.12 -5.01 12.27
C ARG A 246 -23.45 -4.28 12.04
N ALA A 247 -23.81 -3.39 12.97
CA ALA A 247 -25.02 -2.61 12.80
C ALA A 247 -24.91 -1.73 11.55
N ALA A 248 -23.79 -1.07 11.35
CA ALA A 248 -23.61 -0.24 10.18
C ALA A 248 -23.66 -1.09 8.89
N ALA A 249 -23.05 -2.26 8.90
CA ALA A 249 -23.06 -3.12 7.72
C ALA A 249 -24.47 -3.56 7.38
N HIS A 250 -25.32 -3.81 8.38
CA HIS A 250 -26.68 -4.27 8.13
C HIS A 250 -27.64 -3.15 7.83
N CYS A 251 -27.42 -1.95 8.39
CA CYS A 251 -28.35 -0.85 8.18
C CYS A 251 -28.16 -0.14 6.85
N THR A 252 -26.98 -0.24 6.26
CA THR A 252 -26.64 0.58 5.11
C THR A 252 -27.42 0.16 3.86
N HIS A 253 -27.69 1.11 2.99
CA HIS A 253 -28.26 0.78 1.69
C HIS A 253 -27.32 -0.05 0.86
N VAL A 254 -26.04 0.34 0.84
CA VAL A 254 -25.02 -0.37 0.08
C VAL A 254 -23.84 -0.66 0.98
N PHE A 255 -23.40 -1.89 0.98
CA PHE A 255 -22.28 -2.35 1.80
C PHE A 255 -21.12 -2.67 0.87
N THR A 256 -19.96 -2.05 1.07
CA THR A 256 -18.80 -2.25 0.21
C THR A 256 -17.58 -2.63 1.00
N THR A 257 -16.63 -3.24 0.32
CA THR A 257 -15.33 -3.52 0.88
C THR A 257 -14.28 -3.47 -0.23
N VAL A 258 -13.02 -3.59 0.14
CA VAL A 258 -11.94 -3.24 -0.78
C VAL A 258 -11.44 -4.40 -1.63
N SER A 259 -11.83 -5.64 -1.32
CA SER A 259 -11.30 -6.77 -2.08
C SER A 259 -12.20 -7.97 -1.95
N GLN A 260 -12.00 -8.95 -2.84
CA GLN A 260 -12.78 -10.19 -2.76
C GLN A 260 -12.48 -10.94 -1.48
N ILE A 261 -11.23 -10.96 -1.04
CA ILE A 261 -10.92 -11.69 0.19
C ILE A 261 -11.56 -11.02 1.40
N THR A 262 -11.60 -9.69 1.42
CA THR A 262 -12.27 -8.97 2.49
C THR A 262 -13.78 -9.17 2.41
N ALA A 263 -14.31 -9.33 1.20
CA ALA A 263 -15.73 -9.58 1.06
C ALA A 263 -16.12 -10.94 1.67
N ILE A 264 -15.26 -11.94 1.47
CA ILE A 264 -15.50 -13.24 2.09
C ILE A 264 -15.48 -13.12 3.61
N GLU A 265 -14.47 -12.44 4.11
CA GLU A 265 -14.34 -12.22 5.54
C GLU A 265 -15.55 -11.48 6.11
N ALA A 266 -16.00 -10.44 5.43
CA ALA A 266 -17.13 -9.65 5.90
C ALA A 266 -18.42 -10.47 5.89
N GLU A 267 -18.60 -11.30 4.88
CA GLU A 267 -19.80 -12.11 4.80
C GLU A 267 -19.91 -13.03 6.01
N TYR A 268 -18.82 -13.64 6.42
CA TYR A 268 -18.85 -14.58 7.54
C TYR A 268 -18.82 -13.89 8.89
N LEU A 269 -18.06 -12.80 9.01
CA LEU A 269 -17.91 -12.18 10.31
C LEU A 269 -18.98 -11.12 10.60
N LEU A 270 -19.40 -10.36 9.59
CA LEU A 270 -20.42 -9.33 9.78
C LEU A 270 -21.79 -9.82 9.35
N LYS A 271 -21.87 -11.02 8.81
CA LYS A 271 -23.14 -11.68 8.47
C LYS A 271 -23.92 -10.94 7.39
N ARG A 272 -23.25 -10.21 6.54
CA ARG A 272 -23.83 -9.62 5.36
C ARG A 272 -22.79 -9.60 4.25
N LYS A 273 -23.17 -10.11 3.08
CA LYS A 273 -22.26 -10.10 1.94
C LYS A 273 -22.21 -8.69 1.35
N PRO A 274 -21.02 -8.14 1.11
CA PRO A 274 -20.94 -6.84 0.47
C PRO A 274 -21.62 -6.81 -0.89
N ASP A 275 -22.26 -5.69 -1.18
CA ASP A 275 -22.97 -5.52 -2.45
C ASP A 275 -22.01 -5.33 -3.61
N ILE A 276 -20.90 -4.69 -3.38
CA ILE A 276 -19.93 -4.42 -4.41
C ILE A 276 -18.56 -4.27 -3.78
N VAL A 277 -17.53 -4.68 -4.53
CA VAL A 277 -16.14 -4.51 -4.10
C VAL A 277 -15.59 -3.24 -4.73
N THR A 278 -14.99 -2.39 -3.91
CA THR A 278 -14.43 -1.12 -4.36
C THR A 278 -12.92 -1.13 -4.15
N PRO A 279 -12.15 -1.62 -5.13
CA PRO A 279 -10.71 -1.73 -4.97
C PRO A 279 -10.04 -0.38 -4.79
N ASN A 280 -8.90 -0.38 -4.10
CA ASN A 280 -8.16 0.84 -3.84
C ASN A 280 -7.20 1.15 -4.98
N GLY A 281 -7.24 2.37 -5.44
CA GLY A 281 -6.37 2.79 -6.52
C GLY A 281 -5.22 3.63 -6.04
N LEU A 282 -4.47 4.10 -7.00
CA LEU A 282 -3.33 4.99 -6.79
C LEU A 282 -3.41 6.13 -7.80
N ASN A 283 -2.75 7.22 -7.50
CA ASN A 283 -2.53 8.27 -8.49
C ASN A 283 -1.29 7.88 -9.27
N VAL A 284 -1.51 7.35 -10.45
CA VAL A 284 -0.43 6.78 -11.25
C VAL A 284 0.30 7.89 -11.98
N LYS A 285 1.62 7.91 -11.84
CA LYS A 285 2.47 8.86 -12.52
C LYS A 285 3.02 8.22 -13.78
N LYS A 286 2.71 8.80 -14.91
CA LYS A 286 3.17 8.28 -16.19
C LYS A 286 4.45 8.95 -16.63
N PHE A 287 5.21 8.22 -17.41
CA PHE A 287 6.47 8.71 -17.98
C PHE A 287 6.28 8.98 -19.46
N SER A 288 7.05 9.93 -19.96
CA SER A 288 6.94 10.30 -21.36
C SER A 288 7.63 9.29 -22.29
N ALA A 289 8.52 8.48 -21.78
CA ALA A 289 9.22 7.48 -22.56
C ALA A 289 9.35 6.19 -21.76
N MET A 290 9.34 5.09 -22.48
CA MET A 290 9.39 3.78 -21.83
C MET A 290 10.63 3.60 -20.96
N HIS A 291 11.75 4.10 -21.42
CA HIS A 291 12.99 3.83 -20.70
C HIS A 291 13.21 4.73 -19.50
N GLU A 292 12.31 5.68 -19.25
CA GLU A 292 12.50 6.55 -18.09
C GLU A 292 12.47 5.76 -16.78
N PHE A 293 11.50 4.87 -16.62
CA PHE A 293 11.44 4.13 -15.37
C PHE A 293 12.54 3.08 -15.31
N GLN A 294 13.00 2.57 -16.46
CA GLN A 294 14.16 1.67 -16.47
C GLN A 294 15.42 2.41 -16.05
N ASN A 295 15.57 3.66 -16.49
CA ASN A 295 16.72 4.46 -16.06
C ASN A 295 16.65 4.77 -14.57
N LEU A 296 15.46 5.06 -14.06
CA LEU A 296 15.32 5.28 -12.62
C LEU A 296 15.67 4.03 -11.84
N HIS A 297 15.28 2.87 -12.36
CA HIS A 297 15.66 1.62 -11.72
C HIS A 297 17.19 1.49 -11.66
N ALA A 298 17.86 1.75 -12.77
CA ALA A 298 19.31 1.61 -12.82
C ALA A 298 20.01 2.58 -11.87
N GLN A 299 19.53 3.83 -11.82
CA GLN A 299 20.12 4.83 -10.93
C GLN A 299 19.94 4.45 -9.48
N SER A 300 18.73 4.04 -9.12
CA SER A 300 18.46 3.66 -7.73
C SER A 300 19.21 2.40 -7.35
N LYS A 301 19.31 1.45 -8.28
CA LYS A 301 20.07 0.22 -8.02
C LYS A 301 21.53 0.55 -7.72
N SER A 302 22.11 1.50 -8.45
CA SER A 302 23.49 1.90 -8.17
C SER A 302 23.64 2.43 -6.74
N ARG A 303 22.67 3.17 -6.26
CA ARG A 303 22.75 3.70 -4.90
C ARG A 303 22.64 2.59 -3.87
N ILE A 304 21.78 1.60 -4.14
CA ILE A 304 21.72 0.44 -3.25
C ILE A 304 23.04 -0.32 -3.26
N GLN A 305 23.65 -0.46 -4.43
CA GLN A 305 24.94 -1.12 -4.54
C GLN A 305 26.01 -0.40 -3.71
N GLU A 306 25.96 0.92 -3.67
CA GLU A 306 26.93 1.66 -2.84
C GLU A 306 26.75 1.32 -1.37
N PHE A 307 25.50 1.22 -0.91
CA PHE A 307 25.28 0.81 0.47
C PHE A 307 25.82 -0.59 0.70
N VAL A 308 25.58 -1.49 -0.25
CA VAL A 308 26.05 -2.88 -0.12
C VAL A 308 27.57 -2.94 -0.05
N ARG A 309 28.23 -2.13 -0.86
CA ARG A 309 29.69 -2.10 -0.81
C ARG A 309 30.19 -1.73 0.57
N GLY A 310 29.55 -0.77 1.22
CA GLY A 310 29.96 -0.39 2.56
C GLY A 310 29.58 -1.44 3.59
N HIS A 311 28.36 -1.94 3.51
CA HIS A 311 27.90 -2.89 4.53
C HIS A 311 28.71 -4.18 4.51
N PHE A 312 29.14 -4.61 3.33
CA PHE A 312 29.86 -5.87 3.15
C PHE A 312 31.35 -5.67 2.91
N TYR A 313 31.90 -4.52 3.25
CA TYR A 313 33.34 -4.30 3.03
C TYR A 313 34.13 -5.43 3.67
N GLY A 314 35.19 -5.83 3.00
CA GLY A 314 35.98 -6.96 3.46
C GLY A 314 35.40 -8.32 3.18
N ASN A 315 34.17 -8.37 2.73
CA ASN A 315 33.48 -9.62 2.42
C ASN A 315 32.75 -9.55 1.10
N LEU A 316 33.26 -8.76 0.16
CA LEU A 316 32.65 -8.63 -1.16
C LEU A 316 33.18 -9.67 -2.09
N ASP A 317 32.95 -10.93 -1.78
CA ASP A 317 33.37 -12.04 -2.60
C ASP A 317 32.25 -12.52 -3.52
N PHE A 318 31.36 -11.62 -3.87
CA PHE A 318 30.29 -11.89 -4.82
C PHE A 318 30.22 -10.74 -5.83
N ASN A 319 29.67 -11.05 -6.99
CA ASN A 319 29.60 -10.09 -8.09
C ASN A 319 28.35 -9.23 -7.96
N LEU A 320 28.53 -7.95 -7.72
CA LEU A 320 27.40 -7.04 -7.55
C LEU A 320 26.55 -6.92 -8.81
N ASP A 321 27.14 -7.14 -9.98
CA ASP A 321 26.35 -7.13 -11.21
C ASP A 321 25.40 -8.31 -11.29
N LYS A 322 25.65 -9.34 -10.50
CA LYS A 322 24.79 -10.51 -10.44
C LYS A 322 24.04 -10.60 -9.13
N CYS A 323 23.94 -9.49 -8.41
CA CYS A 323 23.14 -9.40 -7.21
C CYS A 323 21.74 -9.01 -7.55
N LEU A 324 20.79 -9.67 -6.93
CA LEU A 324 19.39 -9.30 -7.03
C LEU A 324 18.92 -8.79 -5.68
N PHE A 325 18.30 -7.64 -5.70
CA PHE A 325 17.84 -6.99 -4.48
C PHE A 325 16.36 -7.26 -4.29
N LEU A 326 16.06 -8.03 -3.28
CA LEU A 326 14.68 -8.37 -2.90
C LEU A 326 14.35 -7.64 -1.61
N PHE A 327 13.10 -7.26 -1.45
CA PHE A 327 12.74 -6.57 -0.22
C PHE A 327 11.35 -6.96 0.24
N ILE A 328 11.14 -6.83 1.54
CA ILE A 328 9.84 -6.89 2.16
C ILE A 328 9.74 -5.65 3.05
N ALA A 329 8.63 -4.97 3.00
CA ALA A 329 8.44 -3.74 3.76
C ALA A 329 7.03 -3.71 4.30
N GLY A 330 6.85 -3.04 5.44
CA GLY A 330 5.55 -2.91 6.02
C GLY A 330 5.63 -2.82 7.52
N ARG A 331 4.46 -2.96 8.13
CA ARG A 331 4.39 -2.97 9.58
C ARG A 331 5.10 -4.20 10.14
N TYR A 332 5.50 -4.06 11.39
CA TYR A 332 6.22 -5.13 12.06
C TYR A 332 5.23 -6.19 12.55
N GLU A 333 4.62 -6.87 11.61
CA GLU A 333 3.68 -7.96 11.87
C GLU A 333 4.25 -9.22 11.24
N PHE A 334 5.00 -9.96 12.04
CA PHE A 334 5.84 -11.04 11.55
C PHE A 334 5.07 -12.06 10.71
N SER A 335 3.98 -12.57 11.26
CA SER A 335 3.23 -13.62 10.57
C SER A 335 2.26 -13.06 9.55
N ASN A 336 1.57 -11.97 9.86
CA ASN A 336 0.56 -11.45 8.95
C ASN A 336 1.17 -10.89 7.67
N LYS A 337 2.35 -10.31 7.76
CA LYS A 337 3.03 -9.80 6.58
C LYS A 337 3.87 -10.86 5.87
N GLY A 338 3.97 -12.04 6.44
CA GLY A 338 4.62 -13.15 5.78
C GLY A 338 6.12 -13.21 5.94
N ALA A 339 6.69 -12.46 6.90
CA ALA A 339 8.13 -12.52 7.10
C ALA A 339 8.58 -13.92 7.49
N ASP A 340 7.77 -14.65 8.23
CA ASP A 340 8.10 -16.01 8.62
C ASP A 340 8.27 -16.90 7.39
N ILE A 341 7.33 -16.79 6.45
CA ILE A 341 7.39 -17.58 5.22
C ILE A 341 8.58 -17.13 4.38
N PHE A 342 8.81 -15.83 4.30
CA PHE A 342 9.88 -15.29 3.47
C PHE A 342 11.23 -15.76 3.97
N LEU A 343 11.48 -15.67 5.28
CA LEU A 343 12.79 -16.08 5.81
C LEU A 343 13.02 -17.58 5.63
N GLU A 344 11.99 -18.39 5.85
CA GLU A 344 12.13 -19.82 5.62
C GLU A 344 12.43 -20.11 4.15
N ALA A 345 11.74 -19.43 3.25
CA ALA A 345 11.98 -19.61 1.82
C ALA A 345 13.39 -19.16 1.45
N LEU A 346 13.90 -18.12 2.09
CA LEU A 346 15.26 -17.67 1.81
C LEU A 346 16.29 -18.72 2.21
N ALA A 347 16.06 -19.41 3.33
CA ALA A 347 16.95 -20.48 3.74
C ALA A 347 16.98 -21.60 2.70
N ARG A 348 15.80 -21.96 2.21
CA ARG A 348 15.71 -22.99 1.18
C ARG A 348 16.33 -22.54 -0.14
N LEU A 349 16.13 -21.26 -0.47
CA LEU A 349 16.73 -20.69 -1.66
C LEU A 349 18.25 -20.71 -1.56
N ASN A 350 18.79 -20.37 -0.40
CA ASN A 350 20.23 -20.39 -0.19
C ASN A 350 20.80 -21.78 -0.47
N TYR A 351 20.12 -22.80 0.03
CA TYR A 351 20.55 -24.17 -0.23
C TYR A 351 20.52 -24.47 -1.73
N LEU A 352 19.44 -24.10 -2.41
CA LEU A 352 19.35 -24.39 -3.84
C LEU A 352 20.41 -23.68 -4.64
N LEU A 353 20.70 -22.43 -4.30
CA LEU A 353 21.73 -21.68 -5.02
C LEU A 353 23.10 -22.28 -4.79
N ARG A 354 23.35 -22.77 -3.58
CA ARG A 354 24.65 -23.37 -3.28
C ARG A 354 24.85 -24.71 -4.00
N VAL A 355 23.84 -25.59 -3.97
CA VAL A 355 24.01 -26.89 -4.61
C VAL A 355 24.05 -26.81 -6.13
N ASN A 356 23.46 -25.76 -6.69
CA ASN A 356 23.51 -25.55 -8.14
C ASN A 356 24.68 -24.67 -8.56
N HIS A 357 25.53 -24.31 -7.62
CA HIS A 357 26.71 -23.49 -7.89
C HIS A 357 26.36 -22.19 -8.62
N SER A 358 25.27 -21.57 -8.21
CA SER A 358 24.83 -20.35 -8.84
C SER A 358 25.78 -19.20 -8.50
N ASP A 359 26.00 -18.31 -9.47
CA ASP A 359 26.78 -17.10 -9.21
C ASP A 359 25.87 -15.92 -8.86
N VAL A 360 24.57 -16.13 -8.75
CA VAL A 360 23.63 -15.09 -8.35
C VAL A 360 23.61 -14.98 -6.85
N THR A 361 23.58 -13.77 -6.37
CA THR A 361 23.48 -13.49 -4.93
C THR A 361 22.24 -12.68 -4.67
N UNK A 362 21.49 -13.05 -3.79
CA UNK A 362 20.25 -12.41 -3.47
C UNK A 362 20.48 -11.59 -2.28
N UNK A 363 20.14 -10.64 -2.26
CA UNK A 363 20.31 -9.83 -1.21
C UNK A 363 18.96 -9.48 -0.79
N UNK A 364 18.75 -9.77 0.11
CA UNK A 364 17.50 -9.64 0.64
C UNK A 364 17.59 -8.47 1.46
N UNK A 365 17.00 -7.78 1.26
CA UNK A 365 16.91 -6.68 2.00
C UNK A 365 15.69 -6.78 2.72
N UNK A 366 15.73 -6.84 3.54
CA UNK A 366 14.69 -7.00 4.41
C UNK A 366 14.49 -5.73 5.00
N UNK A 367 13.90 -5.29 4.64
CA UNK A 367 13.64 -4.08 5.10
C UNK A 367 12.48 -4.12 5.88
N UNK A 368 12.54 -4.51 6.59
CA UNK A 368 11.53 -4.65 7.42
C UNK A 368 11.37 -3.44 8.08
N UNK A 369 10.95 -2.86 7.74
CA UNK A 369 10.77 -1.71 8.27
C UNK A 369 9.84 -1.79 9.29
N UNK A 370 10.07 -1.57 9.91
CA UNK A 370 9.38 -1.41 10.99
C UNK A 370 8.52 -0.36 10.74
N UNK A 371 8.16 -0.56 10.22
CA UNK A 371 7.39 0.21 9.79
C UNK A 371 6.57 1.03 10.53
N UNK A 372 6.41 0.78 11.03
CA UNK A 372 5.58 1.33 11.84
C UNK A 372 6.16 2.30 12.64
N UNK A 373 6.96 2.16 12.22
CA UNK A 373 7.63 2.80 13.05
C UNK A 373 7.38 4.19 13.10
N UNK A 374 7.37 4.50 12.19
CA UNK A 374 7.38 5.73 12.30
C UNK A 374 6.24 6.18 12.84
N UNK A 375 5.70 5.85 12.28
CA UNK A 375 4.57 6.17 12.71
C UNK A 375 4.39 5.68 13.95
N UNK A 376 4.71 4.93 13.74
CA UNK A 376 4.68 4.29 14.87
C UNK A 376 5.61 4.92 15.77
N UNK A 377 6.25 5.12 15.15
CA UNK A 377 7.19 5.69 15.90
C UNK A 377 6.72 6.84 16.53
N UNK A 378 6.37 7.23 15.79
CA UNK A 378 5.84 8.31 16.26
C UNK A 378 4.75 8.04 17.13
N UNK A 379 4.34 7.37 16.69
CA UNK A 379 3.30 6.96 17.41
C UNK A 379 3.74 6.30 18.58
N UNK A 380 4.54 5.85 18.18
CA UNK A 380 5.05 5.16 19.20
C UNK A 380 5.59 6.04 20.21
N UNK A 381 5.93 6.60 19.69
CA UNK A 381 6.42 7.49 20.46
C UNK A 381 5.42 8.15 21.19
N UNK A 382 4.91 8.26 20.49
CA UNK A 382 3.85 8.83 21.01
C UNK A 382 3.17 7.91 21.85
N UNK A 383 3.27 7.15 21.31
CA UNK A 383 2.70 6.14 21.97
C UNK A 383 3.38 5.87 23.19
N UNK A 384 4.19 5.97 22.86
CA UNK A 384 4.88 5.78 23.91
C UNK A 384 4.57 6.71 24.86
N UNK A 385 4.58 7.35 24.36
CA UNK A 385 4.25 8.30 25.08
C UNK A 385 2.97 8.17 25.64
N UNK A 386 2.62 7.94 24.86
CA UNK A 386 1.41 7.76 25.18
C UNK A 386 1.31 6.59 25.92
N UNK A 387 2.07 6.14 25.56
CA UNK A 387 1.99 5.03 26.11
C UNK A 387 2.18 5.22 27.32
N UNK A 388 2.67 5.86 27.28
CA UNK A 388 2.79 6.04 28.22
C UNK A 388 1.73 6.45 28.86
N UNK A 389 1.53 6.90 28.24
CA UNK A 389 0.58 7.37 28.63
C UNK A 389 -0.37 6.49 28.79
N UNK A 390 0.02 6.04 28.00
CA UNK A 390 -0.87 5.42 28.02
C UNK A 390 -0.89 4.40 28.57
N UNK A 391 -0.09 4.37 29.02
CA UNK A 391 -0.14 3.66 29.31
C UNK A 391 -0.80 3.53 29.73
N UNK A 392 -0.95 4.36 30.08
CA UNK A 392 -1.58 4.34 30.26
C UNK A 392 -2.60 3.97 29.87
N UNK A 393 -2.36 4.09 29.06
CA UNK A 393 -3.19 3.92 28.63
C UNK A 393 -3.26 2.82 28.30
N UNK A 394 -2.69 2.44 28.86
CA UNK A 394 -2.50 1.76 28.61
C UNK A 394 -3.02 1.11 28.35
N UNK A 395 -3.83 1.46 28.76
CA UNK A 395 -4.16 0.96 28.41
C UNK A 395 -4.66 0.80 27.69
N UNK A 396 -4.27 1.76 27.42
CA UNK A 396 -4.58 1.80 26.69
C UNK A 396 -4.29 1.09 25.90
N UNK A 397 -3.57 0.81 26.55
CA UNK A 397 -3.10 0.24 25.96
C UNK A 397 -3.52 -0.70 25.51
N UNK A 398 -4.18 -0.83 26.31
CA UNK A 398 -4.52 -1.60 25.89
C UNK A 398 -5.05 -1.58 24.91
N UNK A 399 -5.35 -0.58 24.99
CA UNK A 399 -5.73 -0.42 24.10
C UNK A 399 -5.17 -0.67 23.14
N UNK A 400 -4.41 -0.33 23.37
CA UNK A 400 -3.73 -0.49 22.69
C UNK A 400 -3.64 -1.66 22.25
N UNK A 401 -3.87 -2.07 23.11
CA UNK A 401 -3.69 -3.17 22.82
C UNK A 401 -4.38 -3.54 21.89
N UNK A 402 -5.22 -2.92 22.12
CA UNK A 402 -5.69 -3.25 21.34
C UNK A 402 -5.34 -2.97 20.26
N UNK A 403 -5.07 -2.17 20.34
CA UNK A 403 -4.67 -1.84 19.46
C UNK A 403 -3.86 -2.56 18.98
N UNK A 404 -3.66 -2.88 19.71
CA UNK A 404 -2.84 -3.45 19.43
C UNK A 404 -2.97 -4.49 18.82
N UNK A 405 -3.91 -4.60 19.09
CA UNK A 405 -3.96 -5.46 18.52
C UNK A 405 -3.63 -5.45 17.44
N UNK A 406 -3.96 -4.55 17.33
CA UNK A 406 -3.61 -4.47 16.27
C UNK A 406 -2.31 -4.39 16.13
N UNK A 407 -2.18 -4.02 16.73
CA UNK A 407 -0.99 -3.77 16.71
C UNK A 407 -0.21 -4.67 17.30
N UNK A 408 -0.89 -5.29 17.57
CA UNK A 408 -0.32 -6.03 18.13
C UNK A 408 0.89 -6.37 17.93
N UNK A 409 0.99 -6.24 17.56
CA UNK A 409 2.07 -6.65 17.32
C UNK A 409 3.01 -5.84 17.44
N UNK A 410 2.35 -5.14 17.59
CA UNK A 410 3.30 -4.68 17.47
C UNK A 410 3.91 -3.65 17.90
N UNK A 411 4.44 -4.01 18.36
CA UNK A 411 5.26 -3.33 18.62
C UNK A 411 6.02 -3.11 17.56
N PRO A 412 6.16 -1.86 17.36
CA PRO A 412 7.16 -1.53 16.38
C PRO A 412 8.55 -1.89 16.88
N ALA A 413 9.42 -2.20 15.99
CA ALA A 413 10.78 -2.54 16.39
C ALA A 413 11.40 -1.38 17.13
N ARG A 414 11.96 -1.67 18.26
CA ARG A 414 12.55 -0.63 19.10
C ARG A 414 14.04 -0.64 18.92
N THR A 415 14.56 0.45 18.43
CA THR A 415 15.96 0.56 18.11
C THR A 415 16.60 1.65 18.97
N ASN A 416 17.88 1.49 19.20
CA ASN A 416 18.64 2.49 19.93
C ASN A 416 19.39 3.41 18.99
N ASN A 417 20.36 2.85 18.28
CA ASN A 417 21.15 3.63 17.36
C ASN A 417 21.65 2.72 16.25
N PHE A 418 22.41 3.30 15.33
CA PHE A 418 22.94 2.50 14.24
C PHE A 418 24.02 1.57 14.75
N ASN A 419 24.09 0.41 14.11
CA ASN A 419 25.14 -0.56 14.38
C ASN A 419 26.51 0.05 14.00
N VAL A 420 27.46 -0.04 14.92
CA VAL A 420 28.76 0.56 14.69
C VAL A 420 29.44 -0.02 13.46
N GLU A 421 29.31 -1.33 13.25
CA GLU A 421 29.95 -1.97 12.09
C GLU A 421 29.35 -1.46 10.78
N THR A 422 28.05 -1.18 10.75
CA THR A 422 27.43 -0.66 9.55
C THR A 422 27.90 0.75 9.26
N LEU A 423 27.99 1.60 10.29
CA LEU A 423 28.52 2.93 10.12
C LEU A 423 29.98 2.90 9.66
N LYS A 424 30.77 2.04 10.28
CA LYS A 424 32.17 1.90 9.90
C LYS A 424 32.32 1.47 8.45
N GLY A 425 31.45 0.57 8.02
CA GLY A 425 31.50 0.10 6.65
C GLY A 425 31.28 1.23 5.64
N GLN A 426 30.33 2.11 5.93
CA GLN A 426 30.08 3.21 5.02
C GLN A 426 31.27 4.18 5.01
N ALA A 427 31.90 4.40 6.15
CA ALA A 427 33.07 5.26 6.21
C ALA A 427 34.25 4.65 5.43
N VAL A 428 34.45 3.34 5.58
CA VAL A 428 35.53 2.64 4.86
C VAL A 428 35.27 2.73 3.36
N ARG A 429 34.05 2.51 2.93
CA ARG A 429 33.71 2.58 1.51
C ARG A 429 34.04 3.94 0.93
N LYS A 430 33.68 5.00 1.65
CA LYS A 430 33.96 6.35 1.17
C LYS A 430 35.45 6.60 1.09
N GLN A 431 36.20 6.13 2.08
CA GLN A 431 37.64 6.29 2.08
C GLN A 431 38.28 5.58 0.89
N LEU A 432 37.82 4.36 0.60
CA LEU A 432 38.31 3.61 -0.55
C LEU A 432 38.01 4.33 -1.86
N TRP A 433 36.79 4.89 -1.96
CA TRP A 433 36.44 5.63 -3.16
C TRP A 433 37.31 6.86 -3.33
N ASP A 434 37.56 7.60 -2.25
CA ASP A 434 38.40 8.78 -2.32
C ASP A 434 39.82 8.42 -2.73
N THR A 435 40.34 7.32 -2.20
CA THR A 435 41.67 6.84 -2.57
C THR A 435 41.71 6.52 -4.05
N ALA A 436 40.72 5.80 -4.55
CA ALA A 436 40.67 5.46 -5.96
C ALA A 436 40.62 6.70 -6.84
N GLN A 437 39.83 7.71 -6.43
CA GLN A 437 39.76 8.92 -7.21
C GLN A 437 41.07 9.70 -7.22
N THR A 438 41.77 9.72 -6.10
CA THR A 438 43.06 10.37 -6.05
C THR A 438 44.05 9.73 -6.99
N VAL A 439 44.14 8.41 -6.95
CA VAL A 439 45.08 7.69 -7.84
C VAL A 439 44.65 7.87 -9.29
N LYS A 440 43.35 7.81 -9.55
CA LYS A 440 42.84 7.98 -10.91
C LYS A 440 43.21 9.32 -11.51
N GLU A 441 43.11 10.39 -10.70
CA GLU A 441 43.46 11.71 -11.21
C GLU A 441 44.94 11.82 -11.57
N ARG A 442 45.77 11.27 -10.73
CA ARG A 442 47.20 11.28 -11.02
C ARG A 442 47.52 10.44 -12.25
N PHE A 443 46.86 9.30 -12.36
CA PHE A 443 47.02 8.44 -13.52
C PHE A 443 46.59 9.15 -14.80
N GLY A 444 45.42 9.80 -14.73
CA GLY A 444 44.88 10.50 -15.88
C GLY A 444 45.76 11.67 -16.31
N LYS A 445 46.40 12.36 -15.37
CA LYS A 445 47.26 13.46 -15.70
C LYS A 445 48.49 12.95 -16.43
N LYS A 446 49.11 11.85 -15.97
CA LYS A 446 50.24 11.28 -16.65
C LYS A 446 49.89 10.83 -18.06
N LEU A 447 48.71 10.24 -18.20
CA LEU A 447 48.23 9.78 -19.51
C LEU A 447 48.06 11.00 -20.44
N TYR A 448 47.47 12.06 -19.95
CA TYR A 448 47.27 13.27 -20.74
C TYR A 448 48.61 13.85 -21.21
N GLU A 449 49.56 13.91 -20.30
CA GLU A 449 50.88 14.49 -20.64
C GLU A 449 51.61 13.62 -21.69
N SER A 450 51.47 12.28 -21.60
CA SER A 450 52.06 11.43 -22.60
C SER A 450 51.44 11.69 -23.99
N LEU A 451 50.14 11.85 -24.03
CA LEU A 451 49.48 12.15 -25.29
C LEU A 451 49.87 13.50 -25.85
N LEU A 452 50.10 14.48 -24.99
CA LEU A 452 50.48 15.77 -25.47
C LEU A 452 51.82 15.77 -26.16
N VAL A 453 52.75 14.94 -25.69
CA VAL A 453 54.06 14.86 -26.32
C VAL A 453 54.10 13.87 -27.46
N GLY A 454 52.93 13.26 -27.77
CA GLY A 454 52.83 12.36 -28.89
C GLY A 454 53.40 10.98 -28.66
N GLN A 455 53.45 10.55 -27.42
CA GLN A 455 53.99 9.24 -27.08
C GLN A 455 52.91 8.38 -26.39
N LEU A 456 52.98 7.10 -26.62
CA LEU A 456 52.11 6.18 -25.89
C LEU A 456 52.58 6.08 -24.45
N PRO A 457 51.67 6.02 -23.51
CA PRO A 457 52.09 5.94 -22.12
C PRO A 457 52.79 4.65 -21.80
N ASP A 458 53.81 4.74 -20.96
CA ASP A 458 54.53 3.57 -20.45
C ASP A 458 53.75 3.07 -19.24
N VAL A 459 53.05 1.95 -19.42
CA VAL A 459 52.14 1.46 -18.40
C VAL A 459 52.89 1.18 -17.09
N SER A 460 54.11 0.75 -17.17
CA SER A 460 54.88 0.41 -15.98
C SER A 460 55.21 1.62 -15.13
N LYS A 461 55.11 2.84 -15.70
CA LYS A 461 55.41 4.06 -14.98
C LYS A 461 54.19 4.87 -14.62
N MET A 462 53.03 4.34 -14.90
CA MET A 462 51.78 5.11 -14.64
C MET A 462 51.45 5.16 -13.17
N LEU A 463 51.80 4.13 -12.40
CA LEU A 463 51.60 4.11 -10.96
C LEU A 463 52.96 4.16 -10.28
N ASP A 464 53.17 5.18 -9.44
CA ASP A 464 54.47 5.30 -8.77
C ASP A 464 54.36 4.67 -7.37
N LYS A 465 55.50 4.79 -6.65
CA LYS A 465 55.60 4.16 -5.34
C LYS A 465 54.61 4.75 -4.35
N GLU A 466 54.35 6.03 -4.47
CA GLU A 466 53.41 6.66 -3.58
C GLU A 466 52.00 6.15 -3.82
N ASP A 467 51.66 5.92 -5.09
CA ASP A 467 50.35 5.39 -5.42
C ASP A 467 50.17 4.00 -4.80
N PHE A 468 51.20 3.16 -4.90
CA PHE A 468 51.13 1.84 -4.29
C PHE A 468 50.98 1.90 -2.78
N THR A 469 51.68 2.84 -2.16
CA THR A 469 51.60 2.99 -0.71
C THR A 469 50.17 3.39 -0.29
N ILE A 470 49.59 4.35 -1.00
CA ILE A 470 48.23 4.79 -0.71
C ILE A 470 47.26 3.64 -0.86
N MET A 471 47.41 2.89 -1.95
CA MET A 471 46.47 1.79 -2.22
C MET A 471 46.65 0.68 -1.19
N LYS A 472 47.88 0.36 -0.79
CA LYS A 472 48.10 -0.67 0.22
C LYS A 472 47.45 -0.29 1.56
N ARG A 473 47.57 0.97 1.92
CA ARG A 473 46.91 1.46 3.16
C ARG A 473 45.42 1.26 3.07
N ALA A 474 44.85 1.62 1.92
CA ALA A 474 43.43 1.47 1.73
C ALA A 474 43.00 0.01 1.81
N ILE A 475 43.76 -0.89 1.18
CA ILE A 475 43.44 -2.29 1.23
C ILE A 475 43.50 -2.81 2.66
N PHE A 476 44.50 -2.34 3.42
CA PHE A 476 44.61 -2.78 4.80
C PHE A 476 43.37 -2.39 5.58
N ALA A 477 42.73 -1.24 5.27
CA ALA A 477 41.56 -0.80 5.95
C ALA A 477 40.32 -1.69 5.66
N THR A 478 40.37 -2.50 4.60
CA THR A 478 39.26 -3.40 4.31
C THR A 478 39.32 -4.71 5.07
N GLN A 479 40.40 -4.94 5.83
CA GLN A 479 40.48 -6.15 6.63
C GLN A 479 39.45 -6.09 7.75
N ARG A 480 38.67 -7.12 7.89
CA ARG A 480 37.51 -7.12 8.79
C ARG A 480 37.54 -8.36 9.64
N GLN A 481 37.34 -8.18 10.93
CA GLN A 481 37.37 -9.28 11.89
C GLN A 481 36.04 -10.01 12.01
N CYS A 482 34.95 -9.33 11.71
CA CYS A 482 33.62 -9.91 11.91
C CYS A 482 32.87 -9.98 10.59
N GLN A 483 31.83 -10.80 10.58
CA GLN A 483 30.96 -10.86 9.43
C GLN A 483 30.07 -9.62 9.38
N PRO A 484 29.59 -9.26 8.18
CA PRO A 484 28.69 -8.14 8.07
C PRO A 484 27.44 -8.39 8.95
N PRO A 485 27.00 -7.38 9.69
CA PRO A 485 25.86 -7.60 10.56
C PRO A 485 24.56 -7.78 9.77
N VAL A 486 23.66 -8.54 10.37
CA VAL A 486 22.34 -8.71 9.77
C VAL A 486 21.48 -7.45 9.95
N CYS A 487 21.59 -6.81 11.11
CA CYS A 487 20.77 -5.66 11.45
C CYS A 487 21.57 -4.38 11.37
N THR A 488 21.00 -3.34 10.76
CA THR A 488 21.66 -2.05 10.64
C THR A 488 21.61 -1.22 11.92
N HIS A 489 20.80 -1.64 12.88
CA HIS A 489 20.59 -0.90 14.13
C HIS A 489 20.82 -1.80 15.32
N ASN A 490 21.05 -1.16 16.45
CA ASN A 490 21.07 -1.88 17.72
C ASN A 490 19.65 -1.99 18.23
N MET A 491 19.16 -3.20 18.40
CA MET A 491 17.79 -3.44 18.83
C MET A 491 17.71 -3.43 20.34
N LEU A 492 16.71 -2.73 20.88
CA LEU A 492 16.53 -2.70 22.32
C LEU A 492 16.11 -4.04 22.88
N GLU A 493 15.32 -4.79 22.12
CA GLU A 493 14.86 -6.10 22.55
C GLU A 493 15.32 -7.16 21.58
N ASP A 494 16.64 -7.28 21.47
CA ASP A 494 17.27 -8.16 20.50
C ASP A 494 16.83 -9.62 20.71
N SER A 495 16.82 -10.08 21.93
CA SER A 495 16.57 -11.50 22.19
C SER A 495 15.13 -11.92 21.92
N SER A 496 14.21 -10.98 21.91
CA SER A 496 12.80 -11.31 21.67
C SER A 496 12.31 -10.90 20.29
N ASP A 497 13.18 -10.36 19.45
CA ASP A 497 12.76 -9.94 18.13
C ASP A 497 12.49 -11.14 17.24
N PRO A 498 11.28 -11.27 16.68
CA PRO A 498 10.96 -12.46 15.90
C PRO A 498 11.76 -12.60 14.62
N ILE A 499 12.10 -11.49 13.95
CA ILE A 499 12.89 -11.58 12.72
C ILE A 499 14.30 -12.05 13.04
N LEU A 500 14.94 -11.45 14.04
CA LEU A 500 16.29 -11.86 14.39
C LEU A 500 16.33 -13.29 14.92
N ASN A 501 15.32 -13.69 15.70
CA ASN A 501 15.27 -15.07 16.17
C ASN A 501 15.10 -16.04 15.00
N CYS A 502 14.32 -15.68 14.02
CA CYS A 502 14.15 -16.53 12.86
C CYS A 502 15.44 -16.60 12.04
N VAL A 503 16.13 -15.48 11.88
CA VAL A 503 17.41 -15.47 11.15
C VAL A 503 18.42 -16.35 11.87
N ARG A 504 18.45 -16.28 13.20
CA ARG A 504 19.37 -17.14 13.96
C ARG A 504 19.02 -18.61 13.80
N ARG A 505 17.74 -18.93 13.79
CA ARG A 505 17.31 -20.32 13.64
C ARG A 505 17.70 -20.87 12.27
N ILE A 506 17.51 -20.09 11.23
CA ILE A 506 17.83 -20.57 9.88
C ILE A 506 19.30 -20.42 9.54
N GLY A 507 20.06 -19.69 10.35
CA GLY A 507 21.50 -19.65 10.20
C GLY A 507 22.04 -18.78 9.07
N LEU A 508 21.32 -17.75 8.67
CA LEU A 508 21.79 -16.85 7.62
C LEU A 508 22.45 -15.63 8.24
N PHE A 509 23.76 -15.66 8.38
CA PHE A 509 24.51 -14.61 9.06
C PHE A 509 25.44 -13.85 8.13
N ASN A 510 25.10 -13.80 6.84
CA ASN A 510 25.90 -13.07 5.86
C ASN A 510 27.33 -13.64 5.72
N SER A 511 27.47 -14.94 5.92
CA SER A 511 28.78 -15.54 5.72
C SER A 511 29.13 -15.60 4.23
N SER A 512 30.40 -15.76 3.95
CA SER A 512 30.85 -15.79 2.55
C SER A 512 30.29 -16.98 1.78
N ALA A 513 29.97 -18.06 2.47
CA ALA A 513 29.41 -19.24 1.80
C ALA A 513 27.97 -19.05 1.39
N ASP A 514 27.27 -18.10 1.97
CA ASP A 514 25.85 -17.94 1.72
C ASP A 514 25.61 -17.13 0.44
N ARG A 515 24.71 -17.65 -0.40
CA ARG A 515 24.29 -16.92 -1.59
C ARG A 515 23.15 -15.95 -1.29
N VAL A 516 22.55 -16.04 -0.11
CA VAL A 516 21.49 -15.13 0.33
C VAL A 516 22.04 -14.31 1.48
N LYS A 517 22.02 -13.00 1.29
CA LYS A 517 22.47 -12.05 2.31
C LYS A 517 21.27 -11.32 2.84
N ILE A 518 21.22 -11.14 4.15
CA ILE A 518 20.07 -10.53 4.81
C ILE A 518 20.49 -9.22 5.44
N ILE A 519 19.71 -8.19 5.16
CA ILE A 519 19.89 -6.86 5.76
C ILE A 519 18.55 -6.48 6.39
N PHE A 520 18.53 -6.40 7.70
CA PHE A 520 17.34 -6.01 8.45
C PHE A 520 17.48 -4.54 8.83
N HIS A 521 16.61 -3.72 8.28
CA HIS A 521 16.67 -2.27 8.49
C HIS A 521 15.36 -1.84 9.17
N PRO A 522 15.35 -1.83 10.51
CA PRO A 522 14.10 -1.61 11.26
C PRO A 522 13.77 -0.14 11.48
N GLU A 523 13.74 0.63 10.42
CA GLU A 523 13.26 2.01 10.52
C GLU A 523 12.83 2.47 9.14
N PHE A 524 12.12 3.59 9.10
CA PHE A 524 11.69 4.15 7.84
C PHE A 524 12.86 4.59 7.01
N LEU A 525 12.75 4.39 5.71
CA LEU A 525 13.74 4.92 4.80
C LEU A 525 13.63 6.43 4.74
N SER A 526 14.78 7.08 4.69
CA SER A 526 14.84 8.53 4.67
C SER A 526 16.02 8.98 3.82
N SER A 527 15.83 10.02 3.04
CA SER A 527 16.91 10.56 2.23
C SER A 527 18.01 11.20 3.08
N THR A 528 17.75 11.43 4.35
CA THR A 528 18.74 11.99 5.25
C THR A 528 19.47 10.96 6.08
N SER A 529 19.19 9.68 5.86
CA SER A 529 19.84 8.62 6.62
C SER A 529 21.35 8.58 6.33
N PRO A 530 22.17 8.40 7.35
CA PRO A 530 23.62 8.27 7.10
C PRO A 530 24.01 6.93 6.50
N LEU A 531 23.15 5.93 6.57
CA LEU A 531 23.48 4.62 6.03
C LEU A 531 22.98 4.44 4.62
N LEU A 532 21.70 4.68 4.42
CA LEU A 532 21.04 4.43 3.15
C LEU A 532 20.18 5.67 2.83
N PRO A 533 20.80 6.70 2.25
CA PRO A 533 20.09 7.98 2.06
C PRO A 533 19.16 7.93 0.85
N MET A 534 18.12 7.14 0.95
CA MET A 534 17.11 6.97 -0.09
C MET A 534 15.75 7.02 0.56
N ASP A 535 14.81 7.69 -0.11
CA ASP A 535 13.44 7.58 0.37
C ASP A 535 12.85 6.25 -0.11
N TYR A 536 11.62 5.98 0.36
CA TYR A 536 11.00 4.69 0.07
C TYR A 536 10.85 4.44 -1.43
N GLU A 537 10.38 5.44 -2.16
CA GLU A 537 10.16 5.25 -3.59
C GLU A 537 11.48 4.97 -4.32
N GLU A 538 12.52 5.72 -3.98
CA GLU A 538 13.82 5.49 -4.61
C GLU A 538 14.31 4.07 -4.33
N PHE A 539 14.16 3.62 -3.10
CA PHE A 539 14.62 2.29 -2.74
C PHE A 539 13.87 1.22 -3.52
N VAL A 540 12.55 1.34 -3.59
CA VAL A 540 11.76 0.33 -4.31
C VAL A 540 12.16 0.31 -5.78
N ARG A 541 12.38 1.48 -6.37
CA ARG A 541 12.75 1.52 -7.78
C ARG A 541 14.08 0.82 -8.06
N GLY A 542 14.97 0.77 -7.07
CA GLY A 542 16.25 0.10 -7.25
C GLY A 542 16.25 -1.39 -6.98
N CYS A 543 15.17 -1.91 -6.45
CA CYS A 543 15.06 -3.34 -6.16
C CYS A 543 14.61 -4.12 -7.39
N HIS A 544 14.85 -5.41 -7.37
CA HIS A 544 14.44 -6.28 -8.46
C HIS A 544 13.11 -6.95 -8.20
N LEU A 545 12.76 -7.17 -6.96
CA LEU A 545 11.55 -7.92 -6.64
C LEU A 545 11.07 -7.55 -5.25
N GLY A 546 9.80 -7.21 -5.14
CA GLY A 546 9.17 -7.07 -3.83
C GLY A 546 8.53 -8.39 -3.44
N VAL A 547 8.62 -8.76 -2.17
CA VAL A 547 8.12 -10.05 -1.71
C VAL A 547 7.17 -9.81 -0.55
N PHE A 548 5.90 -10.12 -0.75
CA PHE A 548 4.85 -9.82 0.22
C PHE A 548 3.97 -11.04 0.41
N PRO A 549 4.47 -12.07 1.10
CA PRO A 549 3.72 -13.32 1.25
C PRO A 549 2.73 -13.26 2.41
N SER A 550 1.88 -12.26 2.39
CA SER A 550 1.02 -11.92 3.51
C SER A 550 -0.06 -12.95 3.75
N TYR A 551 -0.41 -13.16 5.02
CA TYR A 551 -1.55 -13.97 5.38
C TYR A 551 -2.81 -13.12 5.56
N TYR A 552 -2.65 -11.88 6.01
CA TYR A 552 -3.78 -10.99 6.18
C TYR A 552 -3.44 -9.63 5.59
N GLU A 553 -3.97 -9.35 4.43
CA GLU A 553 -3.66 -8.12 3.71
C GLU A 553 -4.92 -7.67 2.98
N PRO A 554 -5.77 -6.86 3.60
CA PRO A 554 -7.04 -6.49 2.97
C PRO A 554 -6.89 -5.87 1.60
N TRP A 555 -5.86 -5.05 1.38
CA TRP A 555 -5.60 -4.60 0.02
C TRP A 555 -4.17 -4.91 -0.40
N GLY A 556 -3.18 -4.19 0.08
CA GLY A 556 -1.79 -4.39 -0.31
C GLY A 556 -1.27 -3.27 -1.17
N TYR A 557 -1.06 -2.11 -0.56
CA TYR A 557 -0.53 -0.98 -1.30
C TYR A 557 0.90 -1.20 -1.76
N THR A 558 1.70 -1.93 -0.99
CA THR A 558 3.10 -2.09 -1.34
C THR A 558 3.29 -2.81 -2.66
N PRO A 559 2.64 -3.96 -2.90
CA PRO A 559 2.77 -4.56 -4.24
C PRO A 559 2.14 -3.71 -5.33
N ALA A 560 1.08 -2.97 -5.02
CA ALA A 560 0.50 -2.07 -6.01
C ALA A 560 1.49 -0.97 -6.39
N GLU A 561 2.18 -0.42 -5.40
CA GLU A 561 3.21 0.59 -5.67
C GLU A 561 4.35 0.02 -6.48
N CYS A 562 4.77 -1.21 -6.19
CA CYS A 562 5.78 -1.87 -6.99
C CYS A 562 5.34 -1.93 -8.45
N THR A 563 4.11 -2.30 -8.67
CA THR A 563 3.59 -2.47 -10.03
C THR A 563 3.66 -1.16 -10.82
N VAL A 564 3.25 -0.06 -10.20
CA VAL A 564 3.26 1.21 -10.93
C VAL A 564 4.68 1.72 -11.17
N MET A 565 5.64 1.24 -10.41
CA MET A 565 7.04 1.57 -10.64
C MET A 565 7.73 0.60 -11.59
N GLY A 566 7.02 -0.41 -12.06
CA GLY A 566 7.58 -1.40 -12.95
C GLY A 566 8.42 -2.46 -12.25
N ILE A 567 8.20 -2.67 -10.97
CA ILE A 567 8.97 -3.64 -10.20
C ILE A 567 8.11 -4.87 -9.96
N PRO A 568 8.54 -6.05 -10.40
CA PRO A 568 7.76 -7.26 -10.13
C PRO A 568 7.62 -7.54 -8.65
N SER A 569 6.58 -8.26 -8.29
CA SER A 569 6.35 -8.56 -6.89
C SER A 569 5.68 -9.91 -6.72
N ILE A 570 5.81 -10.44 -5.51
CA ILE A 570 5.11 -11.65 -5.10
C ILE A 570 4.07 -11.23 -4.08
N SER A 571 2.82 -11.59 -4.33
CA SER A 571 1.73 -11.35 -3.41
C SER A 571 1.07 -12.69 -3.13
N THR A 572 -0.10 -12.67 -2.50
CA THR A 572 -0.78 -13.92 -2.17
C THR A 572 -2.24 -13.86 -2.57
N ASN A 573 -2.88 -15.02 -2.61
CA ASN A 573 -4.32 -15.06 -2.84
C ASN A 573 -5.12 -14.73 -1.56
N LEU A 574 -4.44 -14.37 -0.48
CA LEU A 574 -5.09 -13.82 0.70
C LEU A 574 -4.90 -12.31 0.80
N SER A 575 -4.34 -11.70 -0.22
CA SER A 575 -4.18 -10.26 -0.31
C SER A 575 -5.20 -9.72 -1.28
N GLY A 576 -5.74 -8.54 -0.98
CA GLY A 576 -6.69 -7.93 -1.90
C GLY A 576 -6.07 -7.65 -3.26
N PHE A 577 -4.83 -7.18 -3.27
CA PHE A 577 -4.12 -6.96 -4.51
C PHE A 577 -3.97 -8.25 -5.31
N GLY A 578 -3.60 -9.34 -4.63
CA GLY A 578 -3.46 -10.62 -5.30
C GLY A 578 -4.76 -11.11 -5.90
N CYS A 579 -5.85 -10.98 -5.14
CA CYS A 579 -7.16 -11.36 -5.67
C CYS A 579 -7.54 -10.53 -6.89
N PHE A 580 -7.27 -9.22 -6.81
CA PHE A 580 -7.59 -8.32 -7.91
C PHE A 580 -6.82 -8.72 -9.17
N MET A 581 -5.54 -9.01 -9.01
CA MET A 581 -4.72 -9.38 -10.16
C MET A 581 -5.12 -10.72 -10.75
N GLU A 582 -5.44 -11.69 -9.89
CA GLU A 582 -5.94 -12.98 -10.40
C GLU A 582 -7.24 -12.80 -11.18
N GLU A 583 -8.09 -11.90 -10.73
CA GLU A 583 -9.36 -11.68 -11.38
C GLU A 583 -9.20 -11.00 -12.73
N HIS A 584 -8.24 -10.08 -12.85
CA HIS A 584 -8.13 -9.24 -14.04
C HIS A 584 -7.05 -9.65 -15.01
N ILE A 585 -6.18 -10.59 -14.66
CA ILE A 585 -5.10 -11.00 -15.55
C ILE A 585 -5.13 -12.51 -15.66
N ALA A 586 -5.09 -13.00 -16.90
CA ALA A 586 -5.18 -14.46 -17.13
C ALA A 586 -3.96 -15.17 -16.54
N ASP A 587 -2.78 -14.59 -16.73
CA ASP A 587 -1.54 -15.18 -16.20
C ASP A 587 -0.72 -14.08 -15.55
N PRO A 588 -0.95 -13.82 -14.27
CA PRO A 588 -0.22 -12.71 -13.63
C PRO A 588 1.29 -12.86 -13.66
N SER A 589 1.81 -14.08 -13.63
CA SER A 589 3.25 -14.26 -13.61
C SER A 589 3.91 -13.78 -14.89
N ALA A 590 3.18 -13.78 -15.99
CA ALA A 590 3.72 -13.26 -17.24
C ALA A 590 3.95 -11.75 -17.15
N TYR A 591 3.27 -11.09 -16.24
CA TYR A 591 3.40 -9.65 -16.04
C TYR A 591 4.23 -9.32 -14.80
N GLY A 592 4.91 -10.30 -14.24
CA GLY A 592 5.72 -10.06 -13.06
C GLY A 592 4.96 -9.98 -11.76
N ILE A 593 3.75 -10.50 -11.74
CA ILE A 593 2.93 -10.56 -10.53
C ILE A 593 2.80 -12.04 -10.16
N TYR A 594 3.50 -12.45 -9.12
CA TYR A 594 3.52 -13.84 -8.70
C TYR A 594 2.57 -14.03 -7.52
N ILE A 595 1.59 -14.89 -7.67
CA ILE A 595 0.56 -15.08 -6.64
C ILE A 595 0.84 -16.36 -5.89
N LEU A 596 1.25 -16.20 -4.65
CA LEU A 596 1.54 -17.32 -3.75
C LEU A 596 0.23 -17.82 -3.15
N ASP A 597 0.05 -19.12 -3.13
CA ASP A 597 -1.18 -19.71 -2.58
C ASP A 597 -0.99 -19.93 -1.09
N ARG A 598 -1.61 -19.07 -0.29
CA ARG A 598 -1.62 -19.21 1.16
C ARG A 598 -2.99 -19.63 1.68
N ARG A 599 -3.95 -19.77 0.80
CA ARG A 599 -5.30 -20.13 1.22
C ARG A 599 -5.52 -21.63 1.23
N TYR A 600 -5.10 -22.31 0.18
CA TYR A 600 -5.39 -23.72 0.03
C TYR A 600 -4.18 -24.61 0.32
N LYS A 601 -3.03 -24.03 0.49
CA LYS A 601 -1.80 -24.75 0.80
C LYS A 601 -1.37 -24.49 2.23
N GLY A 602 -0.78 -25.50 2.85
CA GLY A 602 -0.23 -25.35 4.18
C GLY A 602 1.04 -24.52 4.17
N VAL A 603 1.55 -24.26 5.37
CA VAL A 603 2.73 -23.40 5.51
C VAL A 603 3.92 -23.97 4.76
N ASP A 604 4.18 -25.27 4.88
CA ASP A 604 5.33 -25.87 4.23
C ASP A 604 5.17 -25.81 2.71
N GLU A 605 4.00 -26.10 2.19
CA GLU A 605 3.76 -26.04 0.76
C GLU A 605 3.90 -24.63 0.24
N SER A 606 3.43 -23.65 1.01
CA SER A 606 3.58 -22.25 0.61
C SER A 606 5.05 -21.84 0.59
N CYS A 607 5.83 -22.28 1.58
CA CYS A 607 7.26 -22.03 1.58
C CYS A 607 7.93 -22.62 0.34
N ASN A 608 7.55 -23.81 -0.03
CA ASN A 608 8.12 -24.43 -1.21
C ASN A 608 7.75 -23.68 -2.48
N GLN A 609 6.51 -23.23 -2.56
CA GLN A 609 6.09 -22.46 -3.74
C GLN A 609 6.84 -21.14 -3.81
N LEU A 610 7.00 -20.47 -2.68
CA LEU A 610 7.73 -19.20 -2.64
C LEU A 610 9.19 -19.44 -3.03
N THR A 611 9.79 -20.49 -2.51
CA THR A 611 11.15 -20.83 -2.86
C THR A 611 11.28 -21.05 -4.37
N SER A 612 10.32 -21.75 -4.95
CA SER A 612 10.33 -21.98 -6.39
C SER A 612 10.22 -20.67 -7.17
N PHE A 613 9.32 -19.78 -6.76
CA PHE A 613 9.22 -18.47 -7.41
C PHE A 613 10.57 -17.74 -7.36
N LEU A 614 11.18 -17.72 -6.19
CA LEU A 614 12.44 -17.00 -6.02
C LEU A 614 13.55 -17.63 -6.85
N PHE A 615 13.63 -18.95 -6.87
CA PHE A 615 14.66 -19.64 -7.61
C PHE A 615 14.52 -19.40 -9.11
N GLN A 616 13.29 -19.46 -9.62
CA GLN A 616 13.05 -19.18 -11.03
C GLN A 616 13.35 -17.72 -11.36
N PHE A 617 13.07 -16.82 -10.45
CA PHE A 617 13.40 -15.41 -10.67
C PHE A 617 14.90 -15.22 -10.77
N CYS A 618 15.66 -15.94 -9.96
CA CYS A 618 17.11 -15.87 -10.01
C CYS A 618 17.69 -16.37 -11.34
N LYS A 619 16.96 -17.21 -12.04
CA LYS A 619 17.44 -17.76 -13.30
C LYS A 619 17.22 -16.83 -14.49
N GLN A 620 16.44 -15.78 -14.33
CA GLN A 620 16.18 -14.87 -15.43
C GLN A 620 17.45 -14.14 -15.85
N SER A 621 17.59 -13.96 -17.16
CA SER A 621 18.67 -13.14 -17.67
C SER A 621 18.35 -11.67 -17.44
N ARG A 622 19.36 -10.83 -17.62
CA ARG A 622 19.17 -9.40 -17.51
C ARG A 622 18.14 -8.91 -18.51
N ARG A 623 18.18 -9.42 -19.73
CA ARG A 623 17.23 -9.03 -20.75
C ARG A 623 15.80 -9.44 -20.35
N GLN A 624 15.66 -10.65 -19.84
CA GLN A 624 14.34 -11.10 -19.39
C GLN A 624 13.80 -10.23 -18.29
N ARG A 625 14.66 -9.79 -17.39
CA ARG A 625 14.22 -8.90 -16.32
C ARG A 625 13.79 -7.54 -16.84
N ILE A 626 14.50 -7.01 -17.83
CA ILE A 626 14.10 -5.73 -18.43
C ILE A 626 12.73 -5.87 -19.09
N ILE A 627 12.52 -6.94 -19.83
CA ILE A 627 11.25 -7.17 -20.49
C ILE A 627 10.12 -7.32 -19.45
N GLN A 628 10.41 -8.04 -18.37
CA GLN A 628 9.40 -8.23 -17.34
C GLN A 628 9.04 -6.92 -16.68
N ARG A 629 10.02 -6.05 -16.43
CA ARG A 629 9.70 -4.75 -15.84
C ARG A 629 8.81 -3.92 -16.78
N ASN A 630 9.05 -4.02 -18.09
CA ASN A 630 8.16 -3.35 -19.03
C ASN A 630 6.75 -3.88 -18.94
N ARG A 631 6.60 -5.20 -18.85
CA ARG A 631 5.27 -5.79 -18.73
C ARG A 631 4.59 -5.42 -17.42
N THR A 632 5.36 -5.38 -16.35
CA THR A 632 4.80 -5.00 -15.06
C THR A 632 4.27 -3.57 -15.10
N GLU A 633 5.05 -2.66 -15.69
CA GLU A 633 4.65 -1.26 -15.76
C GLU A 633 3.38 -1.07 -16.58
N ARG A 634 3.15 -1.95 -17.54
CA ARG A 634 1.94 -1.86 -18.36
C ARG A 634 0.67 -2.06 -17.53
N LEU A 635 0.77 -2.70 -16.38
CA LEU A 635 -0.39 -2.91 -15.53
C LEU A 635 -0.77 -1.68 -14.70
N SER A 636 0.04 -0.63 -14.74
CA SER A 636 -0.18 0.49 -13.83
C SER A 636 -1.53 1.17 -14.07
N ASP A 637 -2.02 1.18 -15.31
CA ASP A 637 -3.32 1.81 -15.56
C ASP A 637 -4.48 1.06 -14.91
N LEU A 638 -4.32 -0.25 -14.69
CA LEU A 638 -5.34 -1.00 -13.94
C LEU A 638 -5.51 -0.48 -12.53
N LEU A 639 -4.46 0.11 -11.97
CA LEU A 639 -4.45 0.53 -10.57
C LEU A 639 -4.73 2.02 -10.42
N ASP A 640 -4.99 2.72 -11.51
CA ASP A 640 -5.23 4.15 -11.46
C ASP A 640 -6.64 4.43 -10.94
N TRP A 641 -6.76 5.40 -10.04
CA TRP A 641 -8.07 5.81 -9.55
C TRP A 641 -9.03 6.20 -10.67
N ARG A 642 -8.50 6.67 -11.79
CA ARG A 642 -9.37 7.00 -12.92
C ARG A 642 -10.21 5.82 -13.37
N TYR A 643 -9.70 4.61 -13.23
CA TYR A 643 -10.43 3.41 -13.61
C TYR A 643 -11.11 2.75 -12.41
N LEU A 644 -10.42 2.72 -11.28
CA LEU A 644 -10.98 2.06 -10.12
C LEU A 644 -12.03 2.91 -9.42
N GLY A 645 -12.02 4.22 -9.66
CA GLY A 645 -13.08 5.07 -9.13
C GLY A 645 -14.46 4.71 -9.65
N ARG A 646 -14.55 4.00 -10.75
CA ARG A 646 -15.85 3.58 -11.28
C ARG A 646 -16.61 2.69 -10.32
N TYR A 647 -15.89 1.90 -9.55
CA TYR A 647 -16.55 1.07 -8.54
C TYR A 647 -17.26 1.94 -7.50
N TYR A 648 -16.62 3.04 -7.13
CA TYR A 648 -17.25 3.95 -6.18
C TYR A 648 -18.43 4.66 -6.80
N ILE A 649 -18.32 5.01 -8.08
CA ILE A 649 -19.45 5.62 -8.77
C ILE A 649 -20.63 4.65 -8.79
N ALA A 650 -20.37 3.39 -9.11
CA ALA A 650 -21.42 2.38 -9.12
C ALA A 650 -22.07 2.23 -7.75
N ALA A 651 -21.25 2.24 -6.69
CA ALA A 651 -21.80 2.12 -5.35
C ALA A 651 -22.71 3.30 -5.01
N ARG A 652 -22.31 4.51 -5.41
CA ARG A 652 -23.11 5.69 -5.12
C ARG A 652 -24.42 5.70 -5.87
N HIS A 653 -24.40 5.29 -7.12
CA HIS A 653 -25.64 5.21 -7.89
C HIS A 653 -26.55 4.11 -7.35
N MET A 654 -25.98 3.00 -6.94
CA MET A 654 -26.74 1.94 -6.31
C MET A 654 -27.43 2.46 -5.05
N ALA A 655 -26.71 3.23 -4.25
CA ALA A 655 -27.27 3.77 -3.01
C ALA A 655 -28.39 4.76 -3.31
N LEU A 656 -28.20 5.64 -4.29
CA LEU A 656 -29.23 6.60 -4.67
C LEU A 656 -30.50 5.90 -5.15
N ALA A 657 -30.31 4.85 -5.94
CA ALA A 657 -31.48 4.11 -6.44
C ALA A 657 -32.22 3.42 -5.32
N LYS A 658 -31.50 2.88 -4.34
CA LYS A 658 -32.17 2.21 -3.22
C LYS A 658 -32.86 3.18 -2.29
N ALA A 659 -32.23 4.34 -2.05
CA ALA A 659 -32.78 5.30 -1.11
C ALA A 659 -33.88 6.15 -1.72
N PHE A 660 -33.75 6.48 -3.01
CA PHE A 660 -34.69 7.36 -3.70
C PHE A 660 -35.15 6.71 -5.00
N PRO A 661 -35.92 5.62 -4.90
CA PRO A 661 -36.28 4.86 -6.12
C PRO A 661 -37.17 5.63 -7.08
N ASP A 662 -37.89 6.64 -6.60
CA ASP A 662 -38.74 7.45 -7.47
C ASP A 662 -37.94 8.38 -8.37
N THR A 663 -36.72 8.71 -7.97
CA THR A 663 -35.91 9.68 -8.71
C THR A 663 -34.81 9.00 -9.49
N TYR A 664 -34.19 7.98 -8.93
CA TYR A 664 -33.03 7.33 -9.53
C TYR A 664 -33.35 5.89 -9.86
N ALA A 665 -32.96 5.50 -11.08
CA ALA A 665 -33.12 4.12 -11.52
C ALA A 665 -31.74 3.53 -11.70
N TYR A 666 -31.54 2.33 -11.17
CA TYR A 666 -30.30 1.58 -11.35
C TYR A 666 -30.64 0.29 -12.08
N ASP A 667 -30.29 0.26 -13.36
CA ASP A 667 -30.62 -0.89 -14.17
C ASP A 667 -29.35 -1.74 -14.36
N PRO A 668 -29.26 -2.86 -13.67
CA PRO A 668 -28.09 -3.69 -13.81
C PRO A 668 -27.94 -4.33 -15.19
N HIS A 669 -29.01 -4.32 -15.99
CA HIS A 669 -28.95 -4.92 -17.31
C HIS A 669 -28.64 -3.89 -18.41
N GLU A 670 -28.65 -2.62 -18.08
CA GLU A 670 -28.35 -1.61 -19.07
C GLU A 670 -26.90 -1.76 -19.51
N PRO A 671 -26.67 -1.86 -20.81
CA PRO A 671 -25.30 -2.03 -21.25
C PRO A 671 -24.49 -0.78 -20.97
N ALA A 672 -23.39 -0.98 -20.31
CA ALA A 672 -22.43 0.12 -20.15
C ALA A 672 -21.88 0.49 -21.51
N SER A 673 -21.24 1.65 -21.60
CA SER A 673 -20.57 2.03 -22.83
C SER A 673 -19.33 1.20 -22.99
N ALA A 674 -19.46 -0.07 -22.78
CA ALA A 674 -18.32 -0.94 -22.74
C ALA A 674 -17.71 -1.15 -24.11
N SER A 675 -18.52 -1.04 -25.12
CA SER A 675 -18.03 -1.32 -26.45
C SER A 675 -16.89 -0.40 -26.86
N GLY A 676 -16.86 0.79 -26.29
CA GLY A 676 -15.81 1.73 -26.65
C GLY A 676 -14.58 1.68 -25.77
N PHE A 677 -14.62 0.89 -24.74
CA PHE A 677 -13.51 0.89 -23.80
C PHE A 677 -12.34 0.07 -24.30
N ARG A 678 -11.15 0.55 -24.05
CA ARG A 678 -9.94 -0.18 -24.36
C ARG A 678 -8.99 -0.04 -23.18
N TYR A 679 -8.30 -1.14 -22.88
CA TYR A 679 -7.25 -1.06 -21.88
C TYR A 679 -6.20 -0.06 -22.40
N PRO A 680 -5.93 0.98 -21.65
CA PRO A 680 -5.04 2.02 -22.19
C PRO A 680 -3.60 1.54 -22.23
N ARG A 681 -2.98 1.79 -23.38
CA ARG A 681 -1.57 1.52 -23.51
C ARG A 681 -0.80 2.56 -22.71
N PRO A 682 0.18 2.14 -21.91
CA PRO A 682 0.97 3.13 -21.19
C PRO A 682 1.61 4.13 -22.15
N ALA A 683 1.49 5.39 -21.82
CA ALA A 683 2.01 6.44 -22.67
C ALA A 683 3.53 6.39 -22.75
N SER A 684 4.16 5.82 -21.76
CA SER A 684 5.61 5.79 -21.72
C SER A 684 6.22 4.72 -22.63
N VAL A 685 5.40 3.82 -23.12
CA VAL A 685 5.94 2.73 -23.94
C VAL A 685 6.14 3.21 -25.36
N PRO A 686 7.35 3.07 -25.90
CA PRO A 686 7.57 3.53 -27.26
C PRO A 686 6.80 2.67 -28.26
N PRO A 687 6.41 3.27 -29.37
CA PRO A 687 5.61 2.53 -30.35
C PRO A 687 6.40 1.52 -31.16
N SER A 688 7.70 1.66 -31.20
CA SER A 688 8.51 0.85 -32.11
C SER A 688 9.35 -0.15 -31.35
N PRO A 689 9.30 -1.41 -31.72
CA PRO A 689 10.21 -2.40 -31.11
C PRO A 689 11.67 -2.10 -31.37
N ALA A 690 11.97 -1.44 -32.48
CA ALA A 690 13.34 -1.08 -32.75
C ALA A 690 13.91 -0.15 -31.71
N LEU A 691 13.08 0.80 -31.24
CA LEU A 691 13.50 1.68 -30.17
C LEU A 691 13.80 0.91 -28.91
N SER A 692 12.96 -0.06 -28.60
CA SER A 692 13.20 -0.87 -27.41
C SER A 692 14.52 -1.60 -27.51
N ARG A 693 14.80 -2.16 -28.64
CA ARG A 693 16.05 -2.87 -28.81
C ARG A 693 17.23 -1.93 -28.73
N HIS A 694 17.09 -0.74 -29.32
CA HIS A 694 18.18 0.23 -29.29
C HIS A 694 18.41 0.82 -27.93
N SER A 695 17.37 0.90 -27.12
CA SER A 695 17.54 1.49 -25.80
C SER A 695 18.39 0.64 -24.88
N SER A 696 18.64 -0.60 -25.25
CA SER A 696 19.47 -1.47 -24.45
C SER A 696 20.60 -2.06 -25.28
N PRO A 697 21.38 -1.24 -25.92
CA PRO A 697 22.37 -1.76 -26.86
C PRO A 697 23.53 -2.45 -26.19
N HIS A 698 23.70 -2.27 -24.91
CA HIS A 698 24.85 -2.81 -24.23
C HIS A 698 24.61 -4.13 -23.59
N HIS A 699 23.50 -4.72 -23.86
CA HIS A 699 23.22 -6.01 -23.26
C HIS A 699 24.33 -6.97 -23.62
N SER A 700 24.67 -7.79 -22.69
CA SER A 700 25.63 -8.80 -22.97
C SER A 700 25.07 -9.70 -24.07
N GLU A 701 25.91 -9.99 -25.00
CA GLU A 701 25.46 -10.78 -26.13
C GLU A 701 25.08 -12.19 -25.73
N ALA A 702 25.70 -12.67 -24.67
CA ALA A 702 25.36 -14.00 -24.20
C ALA A 702 23.91 -14.04 -23.69
N GLU A 703 23.45 -12.93 -23.13
CA GLU A 703 22.10 -12.89 -22.63
C GLU A 703 21.08 -12.65 -23.71
N ASP A 704 21.51 -12.17 -24.86
CA ASP A 704 20.61 -11.83 -25.94
C ASP A 704 20.40 -12.99 -26.92
N ASN A 705 20.80 -14.17 -26.55
CA ASN A 705 20.61 -15.31 -27.44
C ASN A 705 19.19 -15.77 -27.53
N ASP A 706 18.34 -15.36 -26.60
CA ASP A 706 16.97 -15.81 -26.60
C ASP A 706 16.12 -14.88 -27.45
N GLU A 707 15.91 -15.26 -28.67
CA GLU A 707 15.13 -14.44 -29.58
C GLU A 707 13.67 -14.42 -29.25
N ASP A 708 13.20 -15.39 -28.50
CA ASP A 708 11.80 -15.42 -28.08
C ASP A 708 11.50 -14.36 -27.04
N GLU A 709 12.52 -13.76 -26.47
CA GLU A 709 12.33 -12.78 -25.42
C GLU A 709 12.40 -11.35 -25.93
N ARG A 710 11.96 -11.14 -27.13
CA ARG A 710 11.91 -9.78 -27.66
C ARG A 710 10.69 -9.05 -27.17
N TYR A 711 10.88 -7.77 -26.88
CA TYR A 711 9.77 -6.91 -26.48
C TYR A 711 9.31 -6.13 -27.70
N ASP A 712 8.09 -6.40 -28.12
CA ASP A 712 7.47 -5.73 -29.27
C ASP A 712 6.20 -5.06 -28.75
N GLU A 713 6.14 -3.75 -28.83
CA GLU A 713 5.00 -3.02 -28.27
C GLU A 713 3.68 -3.43 -28.87
N ASP A 714 3.64 -3.60 -30.19
CA ASP A 714 2.38 -3.98 -30.83
C ASP A 714 1.95 -5.38 -30.41
N LEU A 715 2.90 -6.28 -30.30
CA LEU A 715 2.62 -7.64 -29.87
C LEU A 715 2.15 -7.65 -28.42
N GLU A 716 2.80 -6.85 -27.58
CA GLU A 716 2.41 -6.78 -26.17
C GLU A 716 1.01 -6.22 -26.03
N ALA A 717 0.66 -5.21 -26.84
CA ALA A 717 -0.68 -4.65 -26.80
C ALA A 717 -1.72 -5.69 -27.20
N GLU A 718 -1.38 -6.50 -28.18
CA GLU A 718 -2.28 -7.57 -28.60
C GLU A 718 -2.46 -8.61 -27.49
N LYS A 719 -1.36 -8.96 -26.84
CA LYS A 719 -1.45 -9.89 -25.71
C LYS A 719 -2.28 -9.31 -24.57
N ASP A 720 -2.17 -8.00 -24.35
CA ASP A 720 -2.94 -7.39 -23.28
C ASP A 720 -4.44 -7.51 -23.53
N ARG A 721 -4.86 -7.39 -24.78
CA ARG A 721 -6.29 -7.51 -25.07
C ARG A 721 -6.84 -8.86 -24.68
N VAL A 722 -6.00 -9.89 -24.81
CA VAL A 722 -6.42 -11.23 -24.48
C VAL A 722 -6.28 -11.51 -22.99
N ASN A 723 -5.21 -11.01 -22.38
CA ASN A 723 -4.84 -11.43 -21.04
C ASN A 723 -5.35 -10.55 -19.93
N ILE A 724 -5.76 -9.32 -20.24
CA ILE A 724 -6.18 -8.38 -19.21
C ILE A 724 -7.66 -8.10 -19.34
N ARG A 725 -8.41 -8.38 -18.30
CA ARG A 725 -9.82 -8.04 -18.24
C ARG A 725 -9.96 -6.62 -17.77
N GLN A 726 -10.78 -5.87 -18.47
CA GLN A 726 -10.86 -4.45 -18.23
C GLN A 726 -11.70 -4.15 -17.01
N PRO A 727 -11.22 -3.26 -16.14
CA PRO A 727 -11.96 -2.98 -14.91
C PRO A 727 -13.38 -2.52 -15.16
N TYR A 728 -13.61 -1.84 -16.27
CA TYR A 728 -14.89 -1.26 -16.43
C TYR A 728 -15.93 -2.24 -16.99
N ASN A 729 -15.50 -3.43 -17.37
CA ASN A 729 -16.43 -4.49 -17.63
C ASN A 729 -17.08 -5.00 -16.38
N LEU A 730 -16.64 -4.43 -15.26
CA LEU A 730 -17.28 -4.75 -14.04
C LEU A 730 -18.71 -4.43 -14.20
N PRO A 731 -19.50 -5.05 -13.44
CA PRO A 731 -20.90 -4.80 -13.44
C PRO A 731 -21.14 -3.43 -12.99
N VAL A 732 -20.78 -2.55 -13.84
CA VAL A 732 -20.96 -1.16 -13.59
C VAL A 732 -22.33 -0.87 -13.09
N LYS A 733 -23.29 -1.51 -13.64
CA LYS A 733 -24.65 -1.35 -13.19
C LYS A 733 -24.95 -2.30 -12.04
N GLY A 734 -23.92 -2.85 -11.44
CA GLY A 734 -24.08 -3.64 -10.25
C GLY A 734 -24.42 -5.09 -10.48
N LYS A 735 -24.87 -5.41 -11.62
CA LYS A 735 -25.35 -6.74 -11.85
C LYS A 735 -24.28 -7.79 -11.68
N ALA A 736 -23.15 -7.54 -12.28
CA ALA A 736 -22.14 -8.52 -12.27
C ALA A 736 -21.63 -8.76 -10.91
N VAL A 737 -21.46 -7.76 -10.17
CA VAL A 737 -20.95 -7.95 -8.87
C VAL A 737 -21.92 -8.76 -8.05
N LEU A 738 -23.18 -8.41 -8.13
CA LEU A 738 -24.14 -9.04 -7.26
C LEU A 738 -24.61 -10.36 -7.79
N GLY A 739 -24.92 -10.41 -9.06
CA GLY A 739 -25.52 -11.59 -9.57
C GLY A 739 -24.56 -12.66 -9.87
N ALA A 740 -23.49 -12.27 -10.33
CA ALA A 740 -22.56 -13.25 -10.65
C ALA A 740 -22.16 -14.01 -9.48
N ASP A 741 -22.23 -13.58 -8.92
CA ASP A 741 -21.76 -14.17 -8.04
C ASP A 741 -22.46 -15.10 -7.60
N GLU A 742 -23.14 -15.01 -7.96
CA GLU A 742 -23.77 -15.75 -7.51
C GLU A 742 -23.83 -16.74 -8.16
N ASN A 743 -23.69 -16.49 -8.99
CA ASN A 743 -23.65 -17.24 -9.38
C ASN A 743 -23.10 -17.82 -9.74
N GLY A 744 -22.94 -17.40 -9.89
CA GLY A 744 -22.53 -17.69 -10.18
C GLY A 744 -21.86 -18.03 -10.52
N GLU A 745 -21.76 -17.54 -10.50
CA GLU A 745 -21.47 -17.64 -10.77
C GLU A 745 -21.17 -18.03 -11.03
N ASP A 746 -21.33 -17.97 -11.20
CA ASP A 746 -21.22 -18.07 -11.57
C ASP A 746 -20.94 -18.26 -12.03
N GLU A 747 -21.01 -18.09 -12.59
CA GLU A 747 -20.82 -17.91 -13.03
C GLU A 747 -20.19 -17.81 -13.32
N ALA A 748 -20.13 -17.45 -13.22
CA ALA A 748 -19.61 -17.11 -13.52
C ALA A 748 -18.85 -17.21 -13.68
N SER A 749 -18.87 -17.21 -13.51
CA SER A 749 -18.35 -17.18 -13.53
C SER A 749 -17.90 -17.60 -14.03
N GLU A 750 -18.24 -17.79 -14.27
CA GLU A 750 -18.02 -17.98 -14.58
C GLU A 750 -17.66 -18.08 -15.25
N LYS A 751 -17.84 -17.83 -15.47
CA LYS A 751 -17.65 -17.60 -16.00
C LYS A 751 -17.02 -17.51 -16.34
N ASN A 752 -16.88 -17.45 -16.53
CA ASN A 752 -16.41 -17.10 -16.74
C ASN A 752 -15.94 -17.04 -16.99
#